data_941c338940e4f2feb5068afa646bf625
#
_entry.id   941c338940e4f2feb5068afa646bf625
#
_cell.length_a   1.000
_cell.length_b   1.000
_cell.length_c   1.000
_cell.angle_alpha   90.00
_cell.angle_beta   90.00
_cell.angle_gamma   90.00
#
_symmetry.space_group_name_H-M   'P 1'
#
loop_
_entity.id
_entity.type
_entity.pdbx_description
1 polymer ?
#
loop_
_entity_poly.entity_id
_entity_poly.type
_entity_poly.pdbx_seq_one_letter_code
_entity_poly.pdbx_strand_id
1 'polypeptide(L)'
;MRRLLYIFIIGLLLCSYTWADGSRYASKSLLSEGKWVKIRVDKTGIYKLSYADLKNMGFSDPSKVSVHGYGGWPLDEDFSKEYIDDVPSTPVWRGSDYLLFYGKGSVKWEYDSSSQTFVHTNNPYSLYGYYFVTDATPTNDMTSVAQASGASTRITTYDDYLLHEQELVSVNQSGREFFGEDFSGARPRTISTFSSIPGITDADGKVTMRFISRINSGSGTASLSINDSELLDITIPSIQTVSSNVRSYTKAIPGTTTALWKGSKSEKNNVVVSYSSSGHTNVRLDYIRMQFVRTLRPYGASTFFRSLTSVGNASRFVISEANSNTLVFDVTDALNVKRVEADLNGSELSFTIPAGRLREFVLVQTNQTFPSPEVVGEVASSNLHGLEQRDMIIISAPSLVQQAERLAVAHREKDGLTVEVVTPEAIYNEFSSGTPDATAYRRLMKMFYDRSSSLGNPPKYLLLFGDGIYDNRGISGEVQGVSRSNMLLTFQSQESLNVYSYATDDYFAFLEDNSGSNFSRDKMCLGVGRFPIRTVTEATQMVDKTISYMENKDLGSWKNNVTFVADDGNNEDSFTTNHMKQADQLAEAIEEMQPGFLVNKVYFDAYKRSSLGTYPDVHNEIEKLLKSGQLLINYTGHGSTTHWADESVWTQTDINNSSYKHLPVWVTATCDFTRFDDVKTSAGESVFLNPTSGGIALFTTTRVVFSGNNANLNKALIDNLFQEDANSRYTLGEAMMYTKRQLNDSNKLNFILIGDPALKFAYPEYKARVTAVNGEAVSDEPFEFKALSRITVEGEILNPSGSFAADFTGVLSSTIFDSQSSITTLGNSSEKFTYLDYPNTIYIGRDSVRNGKFSFTFMVPKDISYSNKKGKLNLYASSETKEAQGSFFDFIVGGTSDTAETDTIGPE
;
A
#
# COMPACT_ATOMS: atom_id res chain seq x y z
N MET A 1 18.62 -19.17 -49.31
CA MET A 1 19.15 -18.63 -48.04
C MET A 1 18.37 -17.39 -47.52
N ARG A 2 18.08 -16.33 -48.29
CA ARG A 2 17.33 -15.17 -47.74
C ARG A 2 15.89 -15.50 -47.28
N ARG A 3 15.16 -16.43 -47.90
CA ARG A 3 13.79 -16.82 -47.47
C ARG A 3 13.78 -17.74 -46.21
N LEU A 4 14.81 -18.49 -45.95
CA LEU A 4 14.97 -19.29 -44.72
C LEU A 4 15.36 -18.41 -43.53
N LEU A 5 16.10 -17.30 -43.78
CA LEU A 5 16.43 -16.34 -42.74
C LEU A 5 15.19 -15.54 -42.23
N TYR A 6 14.27 -15.21 -43.15
CA TYR A 6 13.01 -14.53 -42.79
C TYR A 6 12.06 -15.45 -41.97
N ILE A 7 12.01 -16.74 -42.29
CA ILE A 7 11.22 -17.71 -41.52
C ILE A 7 11.81 -17.94 -40.13
N PHE A 8 13.15 -17.89 -39.99
CA PHE A 8 13.81 -18.00 -38.68
C PHE A 8 13.68 -16.72 -37.85
N ILE A 9 13.68 -15.53 -38.46
CA ILE A 9 13.46 -14.25 -37.77
C ILE A 9 11.97 -14.08 -37.39
N ILE A 10 11.03 -14.54 -38.20
CA ILE A 10 9.60 -14.56 -37.85
C ILE A 10 9.31 -15.61 -36.77
N GLY A 11 10.00 -16.75 -36.77
CA GLY A 11 9.93 -17.75 -35.72
C GLY A 11 10.53 -17.30 -34.37
N LEU A 12 11.57 -16.44 -34.39
CA LEU A 12 12.17 -15.84 -33.19
C LEU A 12 11.38 -14.62 -32.65
N LEU A 13 10.56 -13.97 -33.48
CA LEU A 13 9.65 -12.89 -33.06
C LEU A 13 8.28 -13.39 -32.56
N LEU A 14 7.97 -14.68 -32.74
CA LEU A 14 6.77 -15.32 -32.22
C LEU A 14 6.99 -16.01 -30.85
N CYS A 15 8.21 -16.00 -30.29
CA CYS A 15 8.54 -16.61 -29.01
C CYS A 15 8.61 -15.65 -27.82
N SER A 16 7.98 -14.48 -27.89
CA SER A 16 8.02 -13.55 -26.74
C SER A 16 6.70 -12.82 -26.42
N TYR A 17 5.57 -13.40 -26.80
CA TYR A 17 4.29 -13.07 -26.18
C TYR A 17 3.79 -14.31 -25.44
N THR A 18 4.33 -14.59 -24.27
CA THR A 18 3.60 -15.35 -23.27
C THR A 18 2.48 -14.44 -22.79
N TRP A 19 1.32 -14.60 -23.38
CA TRP A 19 0.09 -14.01 -22.86
C TRP A 19 -0.07 -14.53 -21.44
N ALA A 20 -0.41 -13.63 -20.50
CA ALA A 20 -0.86 -14.02 -19.18
C ALA A 20 -2.03 -15.00 -19.36
N ASP A 21 -1.73 -16.29 -19.32
CA ASP A 21 -2.72 -17.32 -19.53
C ASP A 21 -3.18 -17.84 -18.17
N GLY A 22 -4.46 -17.68 -17.87
CA GLY A 22 -5.09 -18.25 -16.67
C GLY A 22 -4.86 -19.75 -16.49
N SER A 23 -4.33 -20.46 -17.50
CA SER A 23 -3.96 -21.88 -17.47
C SER A 23 -2.83 -22.21 -16.49
N ARG A 24 -2.04 -21.23 -16.04
CA ARG A 24 -0.98 -21.45 -15.02
C ARG A 24 -1.53 -21.70 -13.61
N TYR A 25 -2.80 -21.40 -13.37
CA TYR A 25 -3.44 -21.58 -12.07
C TYR A 25 -4.22 -22.87 -12.01
N ALA A 26 -4.15 -23.55 -10.86
CA ALA A 26 -5.01 -24.68 -10.56
C ALA A 26 -6.50 -24.25 -10.65
N SER A 27 -7.34 -25.10 -11.22
CA SER A 27 -8.78 -24.83 -11.27
C SER A 27 -9.49 -25.11 -9.94
N LYS A 28 -8.80 -25.75 -8.99
CA LYS A 28 -9.28 -26.13 -7.67
C LYS A 28 -8.07 -26.30 -6.74
N SER A 29 -8.11 -25.70 -5.55
CA SER A 29 -7.05 -25.91 -4.57
C SER A 29 -7.04 -27.33 -4.02
N LEU A 30 -5.85 -27.87 -3.74
CA LEU A 30 -5.68 -29.11 -3.00
C LEU A 30 -6.31 -29.09 -1.62
N LEU A 31 -6.34 -27.89 -0.98
CA LEU A 31 -6.93 -27.68 0.36
C LEU A 31 -8.45 -27.76 0.38
N SER A 32 -9.10 -27.91 -0.77
CA SER A 32 -10.57 -27.96 -0.89
C SER A 32 -11.18 -29.24 -0.34
N GLU A 33 -10.40 -30.33 -0.22
CA GLU A 33 -10.87 -31.63 0.22
C GLU A 33 -9.83 -32.32 1.13
N GLY A 34 -10.30 -33.22 1.97
CA GLY A 34 -9.45 -34.00 2.88
C GLY A 34 -9.15 -33.29 4.19
N LYS A 35 -8.37 -33.98 5.03
CA LYS A 35 -7.88 -33.46 6.29
C LYS A 35 -6.49 -32.86 6.10
N TRP A 36 -6.33 -31.61 6.51
CA TRP A 36 -5.08 -30.88 6.45
C TRP A 36 -4.72 -30.33 7.81
N VAL A 37 -3.46 -30.56 8.24
CA VAL A 37 -2.92 -29.99 9.49
C VAL A 37 -1.76 -29.08 9.15
N LYS A 38 -1.86 -27.82 9.57
CA LYS A 38 -0.82 -26.79 9.38
C LYS A 38 0.27 -26.95 10.43
N ILE A 39 1.52 -26.93 9.99
CA ILE A 39 2.72 -26.97 10.82
C ILE A 39 3.63 -25.79 10.49
N ARG A 40 4.51 -25.40 11.41
CA ARG A 40 5.48 -24.32 11.17
C ARG A 40 6.88 -24.67 11.61
N VAL A 41 7.85 -24.05 10.92
CA VAL A 41 9.29 -24.18 11.17
C VAL A 41 9.90 -22.78 11.40
N ASP A 42 10.81 -22.65 12.35
CA ASP A 42 11.45 -21.38 12.72
C ASP A 42 12.68 -21.07 11.83
N LYS A 43 13.42 -22.10 11.42
CA LYS A 43 14.68 -21.96 10.64
C LYS A 43 14.67 -22.90 9.43
N THR A 44 15.51 -22.59 8.46
CA THR A 44 15.78 -23.51 7.36
C THR A 44 16.58 -24.70 7.90
N GLY A 45 16.05 -25.94 7.71
CA GLY A 45 16.63 -27.13 8.29
C GLY A 45 15.97 -28.45 7.85
N ILE A 46 16.48 -29.56 8.38
CA ILE A 46 15.82 -30.87 8.26
C ILE A 46 14.96 -31.10 9.50
N TYR A 47 13.68 -31.35 9.27
CA TYR A 47 12.68 -31.56 10.32
C TYR A 47 12.16 -33.00 10.35
N LYS A 48 11.86 -33.49 11.53
CA LYS A 48 11.33 -34.84 11.78
C LYS A 48 9.86 -34.78 12.18
N LEU A 49 9.03 -35.56 11.53
CA LEU A 49 7.68 -35.90 11.96
C LEU A 49 7.65 -37.40 12.34
N SER A 50 7.51 -37.72 13.62
CA SER A 50 7.35 -39.10 14.06
C SER A 50 5.96 -39.65 13.73
N TYR A 51 5.84 -40.92 13.54
CA TYR A 51 4.54 -41.58 13.33
C TYR A 51 3.62 -41.40 14.57
N ALA A 52 4.18 -41.25 15.76
CA ALA A 52 3.44 -40.92 16.96
C ALA A 52 2.84 -39.49 16.88
N ASP A 53 3.61 -38.48 16.44
CA ASP A 53 3.12 -37.12 16.24
C ASP A 53 2.02 -37.09 15.19
N LEU A 54 2.19 -37.79 14.07
CA LEU A 54 1.19 -37.86 13.02
C LEU A 54 -0.12 -38.51 13.49
N LYS A 55 -0.03 -39.55 14.35
CA LYS A 55 -1.23 -40.13 15.01
C LYS A 55 -1.91 -39.15 15.96
N ASN A 56 -1.14 -38.38 16.71
CA ASN A 56 -1.67 -37.32 17.58
C ASN A 56 -2.36 -36.20 16.78
N MET A 57 -1.93 -35.94 15.56
CA MET A 57 -2.62 -35.05 14.60
C MET A 57 -3.87 -35.68 14.00
N GLY A 58 -4.14 -36.97 14.30
CA GLY A 58 -5.36 -37.70 13.91
C GLY A 58 -5.24 -38.47 12.60
N PHE A 59 -4.02 -38.73 12.09
CA PHE A 59 -3.79 -39.59 10.93
C PHE A 59 -3.70 -41.05 11.37
N SER A 60 -4.62 -41.90 10.91
CA SER A 60 -4.71 -43.30 11.32
C SER A 60 -3.54 -44.14 10.77
N ASP A 61 -3.08 -43.85 9.57
CA ASP A 61 -1.94 -44.51 8.89
C ASP A 61 -0.85 -43.46 8.56
N PRO A 62 0.10 -43.21 9.47
CA PRO A 62 1.20 -42.28 9.23
C PRO A 62 2.08 -42.56 8.01
N SER A 63 2.09 -43.82 7.53
CA SER A 63 2.88 -44.19 6.36
C SER A 63 2.35 -43.57 5.07
N LYS A 64 1.10 -43.15 5.04
CA LYS A 64 0.45 -42.52 3.88
C LYS A 64 0.47 -40.97 3.94
N VAL A 65 0.97 -40.39 5.04
CA VAL A 65 1.01 -38.94 5.16
C VAL A 65 2.04 -38.34 4.23
N SER A 66 1.65 -37.27 3.55
CA SER A 66 2.50 -36.40 2.71
C SER A 66 2.68 -35.04 3.36
N VAL A 67 3.74 -34.34 2.99
CA VAL A 67 4.02 -32.95 3.35
C VAL A 67 3.83 -32.06 2.13
N HIS A 68 3.22 -30.89 2.30
CA HIS A 68 2.95 -29.95 1.24
C HIS A 68 3.40 -28.54 1.61
N GLY A 69 3.73 -27.74 0.59
CA GLY A 69 4.11 -26.34 0.76
C GLY A 69 5.56 -26.06 0.38
N TYR A 70 5.96 -24.81 0.52
CA TYR A 70 7.28 -24.31 0.13
C TYR A 70 7.93 -23.37 1.16
N GLY A 71 7.34 -23.26 2.36
CA GLY A 71 7.94 -22.63 3.55
C GLY A 71 7.83 -21.12 3.59
N GLY A 72 8.77 -20.47 4.30
CA GLY A 72 8.66 -19.09 4.76
C GLY A 72 9.60 -18.09 4.10
N TRP A 73 10.29 -18.43 3.01
CA TRP A 73 11.04 -17.43 2.29
C TRP A 73 10.11 -16.36 1.70
N PRO A 74 10.51 -15.06 1.68
CA PRO A 74 9.68 -14.02 1.11
C PRO A 74 9.33 -14.34 -0.34
N LEU A 75 8.09 -14.09 -0.71
CA LEU A 75 7.63 -14.28 -2.08
C LEU A 75 8.28 -13.23 -3.00
N ASP A 76 8.55 -13.62 -4.25
CA ASP A 76 9.05 -12.67 -5.22
C ASP A 76 7.94 -11.67 -5.60
N GLU A 77 8.29 -10.38 -5.55
CA GLU A 77 7.38 -9.27 -5.87
C GLU A 77 7.32 -8.98 -7.38
N ASP A 78 8.32 -9.46 -8.13
CA ASP A 78 8.44 -9.26 -9.57
C ASP A 78 7.70 -10.38 -10.33
N PHE A 79 6.58 -10.05 -10.93
CA PHE A 79 5.75 -10.98 -11.69
C PHE A 79 6.35 -11.42 -13.04
N SER A 80 7.47 -10.84 -13.47
CA SER A 80 8.24 -11.38 -14.60
C SER A 80 8.91 -12.73 -14.26
N LYS A 81 8.99 -13.08 -12.98
CA LYS A 81 9.56 -14.34 -12.50
C LYS A 81 8.49 -15.39 -12.30
N GLU A 82 8.88 -16.65 -12.45
CA GLU A 82 8.01 -17.77 -12.12
C GLU A 82 7.73 -17.82 -10.62
N TYR A 83 6.52 -18.20 -10.24
CA TYR A 83 6.12 -18.45 -8.86
C TYR A 83 5.33 -19.75 -8.75
N ILE A 84 5.33 -20.30 -7.54
CA ILE A 84 4.66 -21.55 -7.20
C ILE A 84 3.17 -21.24 -6.99
N ASP A 85 2.32 -22.05 -7.62
CA ASP A 85 0.86 -21.98 -7.45
C ASP A 85 0.38 -23.06 -6.46
N ASP A 86 -0.67 -22.75 -5.68
CA ASP A 86 -1.27 -23.61 -4.66
C ASP A 86 -0.22 -24.20 -3.68
N VAL A 87 -0.42 -25.42 -3.18
CA VAL A 87 0.41 -26.08 -2.18
C VAL A 87 1.02 -27.40 -2.72
N PRO A 88 2.08 -27.34 -3.53
CA PRO A 88 2.72 -28.52 -4.08
C PRO A 88 3.26 -29.44 -2.98
N SER A 89 3.41 -30.73 -3.30
CA SER A 89 3.97 -31.69 -2.37
C SER A 89 5.48 -31.50 -2.20
N THR A 90 5.95 -31.59 -0.96
CA THR A 90 7.36 -31.52 -0.56
C THR A 90 7.93 -32.94 -0.44
N PRO A 91 9.10 -33.24 -1.06
CA PRO A 91 9.68 -34.57 -0.96
C PRO A 91 10.08 -34.95 0.48
N VAL A 92 9.79 -36.18 0.89
CA VAL A 92 10.10 -36.68 2.22
C VAL A 92 11.02 -37.92 2.13
N TRP A 93 11.93 -38.07 3.09
CA TRP A 93 12.66 -39.31 3.32
C TRP A 93 12.00 -40.06 4.49
N ARG A 94 11.75 -41.37 4.33
CA ARG A 94 11.12 -42.20 5.35
C ARG A 94 12.10 -43.10 6.06
N GLY A 95 12.12 -43.01 7.40
CA GLY A 95 12.72 -43.99 8.29
C GLY A 95 11.74 -45.12 8.67
N SER A 96 12.04 -45.85 9.73
CA SER A 96 11.20 -46.98 10.21
C SER A 96 9.86 -46.47 10.82
N ASP A 97 9.86 -45.34 11.51
CA ASP A 97 8.74 -44.81 12.31
C ASP A 97 8.64 -43.27 12.29
N TYR A 98 9.25 -42.66 11.26
CA TYR A 98 9.26 -41.22 11.06
C TYR A 98 9.52 -40.85 9.59
N LEU A 99 9.27 -39.60 9.27
CA LEU A 99 9.71 -38.98 8.02
C LEU A 99 10.57 -37.75 8.31
N LEU A 100 11.48 -37.42 7.38
CA LEU A 100 12.28 -36.20 7.35
C LEU A 100 11.90 -35.41 6.11
N PHE A 101 11.82 -34.09 6.26
CA PHE A 101 11.65 -33.18 5.15
C PHE A 101 12.55 -31.94 5.30
N TYR A 102 12.85 -31.30 4.18
CA TYR A 102 13.57 -30.03 4.15
C TYR A 102 12.57 -28.87 4.33
N GLY A 103 12.67 -28.19 5.47
CA GLY A 103 11.83 -27.06 5.80
C GLY A 103 12.59 -25.73 5.64
N LYS A 104 11.95 -24.72 5.00
CA LYS A 104 12.50 -23.36 4.84
C LYS A 104 11.85 -22.43 5.87
N GLY A 105 12.67 -21.81 6.72
CA GLY A 105 12.26 -20.74 7.64
C GLY A 105 12.07 -19.40 6.93
N SER A 106 12.10 -18.31 7.70
CA SER A 106 11.83 -16.95 7.19
C SER A 106 13.02 -16.24 6.55
N VAL A 107 14.25 -16.78 6.70
CA VAL A 107 15.48 -16.17 6.17
C VAL A 107 15.93 -16.91 4.91
N LYS A 108 15.98 -16.21 3.79
CA LYS A 108 16.47 -16.70 2.50
C LYS A 108 17.95 -16.33 2.32
N TRP A 109 18.75 -17.24 1.81
CA TRP A 109 20.13 -17.00 1.43
C TRP A 109 20.34 -17.21 -0.05
N GLU A 110 21.12 -16.33 -0.70
CA GLU A 110 21.49 -16.41 -2.11
C GLU A 110 22.96 -15.97 -2.29
N TYR A 111 23.61 -16.52 -3.33
CA TYR A 111 24.95 -16.07 -3.72
C TYR A 111 24.83 -14.93 -4.71
N ASP A 112 25.32 -13.75 -4.31
CA ASP A 112 25.43 -12.59 -5.20
C ASP A 112 26.78 -12.62 -5.91
N SER A 113 26.76 -12.87 -7.21
CA SER A 113 27.97 -12.94 -8.05
C SER A 113 28.63 -11.57 -8.24
N SER A 114 27.92 -10.46 -8.05
CA SER A 114 28.46 -9.10 -8.21
C SER A 114 29.37 -8.74 -7.03
N SER A 115 28.94 -8.99 -5.81
CA SER A 115 29.72 -8.81 -4.58
C SER A 115 30.59 -10.02 -4.24
N GLN A 116 30.36 -11.16 -4.91
CA GLN A 116 30.95 -12.46 -4.58
C GLN A 116 30.73 -12.84 -3.11
N THR A 117 29.53 -12.59 -2.60
CA THR A 117 29.15 -12.90 -1.21
C THR A 117 27.81 -13.64 -1.17
N PHE A 118 27.60 -14.40 -0.08
CA PHE A 118 26.27 -14.87 0.25
C PHE A 118 25.48 -13.72 0.94
N VAL A 119 24.30 -13.42 0.44
CA VAL A 119 23.41 -12.39 0.97
C VAL A 119 22.15 -13.04 1.54
N HIS A 120 21.61 -12.46 2.59
CA HIS A 120 20.37 -12.91 3.21
C HIS A 120 19.24 -11.90 2.95
N THR A 121 18.01 -12.39 3.01
CA THR A 121 16.77 -11.59 2.96
C THR A 121 15.81 -12.15 3.99
N ASN A 122 15.36 -11.31 4.92
CA ASN A 122 14.34 -11.68 5.91
C ASN A 122 12.94 -11.56 5.31
N ASN A 123 12.03 -12.45 5.70
CA ASN A 123 10.62 -12.26 5.39
C ASN A 123 10.05 -11.12 6.24
N PRO A 124 9.55 -10.02 5.63
CA PRO A 124 9.06 -8.86 6.37
C PRO A 124 7.66 -9.08 7.00
N TYR A 125 7.04 -10.23 6.76
CA TYR A 125 5.67 -10.53 7.18
C TYR A 125 5.57 -11.69 8.16
N SER A 126 6.56 -12.59 8.20
CA SER A 126 6.53 -13.80 9.02
C SER A 126 7.89 -14.13 9.64
N LEU A 127 7.87 -14.64 10.87
CA LEU A 127 9.03 -15.23 11.56
C LEU A 127 9.18 -16.72 11.30
N TYR A 128 8.19 -17.35 10.64
CA TYR A 128 8.09 -18.79 10.43
C TYR A 128 7.84 -19.13 8.99
N GLY A 129 8.28 -20.33 8.57
CA GLY A 129 7.81 -20.99 7.36
C GLY A 129 6.71 -21.98 7.70
N TYR A 130 5.69 -22.08 6.83
CA TYR A 130 4.56 -22.98 7.07
C TYR A 130 4.51 -24.10 6.02
N TYR A 131 3.98 -25.23 6.45
CA TYR A 131 3.73 -26.43 5.67
C TYR A 131 2.42 -27.07 6.10
N PHE A 132 1.97 -28.03 5.31
CA PHE A 132 0.75 -28.79 5.59
C PHE A 132 1.05 -30.28 5.56
N VAL A 133 0.39 -31.05 6.40
CA VAL A 133 0.44 -32.52 6.39
C VAL A 133 -0.96 -33.07 6.13
N THR A 134 -1.04 -34.10 5.29
CA THR A 134 -2.31 -34.74 4.88
C THR A 134 -2.09 -36.18 4.48
N ASP A 135 -3.14 -37.00 4.56
CA ASP A 135 -3.23 -38.35 3.95
C ASP A 135 -4.19 -38.38 2.74
N ALA A 136 -4.68 -37.20 2.34
CA ALA A 136 -5.60 -37.07 1.20
C ALA A 136 -4.92 -37.10 -0.18
N THR A 137 -3.61 -36.97 -0.22
CA THR A 137 -2.81 -36.97 -1.47
C THR A 137 -1.78 -38.10 -1.48
N PRO A 138 -1.29 -38.52 -2.66
CA PRO A 138 -0.21 -39.47 -2.74
C PRO A 138 1.05 -39.00 -2.02
N THR A 139 1.80 -39.94 -1.46
CA THR A 139 3.11 -39.66 -0.85
C THR A 139 4.11 -39.17 -1.91
N ASN A 140 4.99 -38.23 -1.54
CA ASN A 140 6.10 -37.77 -2.37
C ASN A 140 7.42 -38.14 -1.71
N ASP A 141 7.82 -39.42 -1.90
CA ASP A 141 9.06 -39.93 -1.33
C ASP A 141 10.27 -39.44 -2.16
N MET A 142 11.36 -39.05 -1.48
CA MET A 142 12.58 -38.60 -2.14
C MET A 142 13.13 -39.66 -3.09
N THR A 143 13.35 -39.28 -4.35
CA THR A 143 14.05 -40.15 -5.33
C THR A 143 15.56 -40.07 -5.13
N SER A 144 16.27 -41.09 -5.57
CA SER A 144 17.73 -41.10 -5.62
C SER A 144 18.25 -40.49 -6.92
N VAL A 145 19.38 -39.81 -6.84
CA VAL A 145 20.13 -39.30 -7.99
C VAL A 145 21.50 -39.99 -8.01
N ALA A 146 21.82 -40.62 -9.15
CA ALA A 146 23.10 -41.30 -9.37
C ALA A 146 24.26 -40.29 -9.46
N GLN A 147 25.44 -40.73 -9.09
CA GLN A 147 26.66 -39.93 -9.21
C GLN A 147 26.98 -39.65 -10.69
N ALA A 148 27.57 -38.48 -10.96
CA ALA A 148 28.21 -38.20 -12.24
C ALA A 148 29.55 -38.97 -12.35
N SER A 149 30.05 -39.12 -13.56
CA SER A 149 31.38 -39.69 -13.84
C SER A 149 32.39 -38.57 -14.19
N GLY A 150 33.68 -38.88 -14.04
CA GLY A 150 34.76 -38.02 -14.58
C GLY A 150 35.04 -36.77 -13.78
N ALA A 151 35.06 -36.83 -12.45
CA ALA A 151 35.44 -35.70 -11.59
C ALA A 151 36.87 -35.23 -11.85
N SER A 152 37.02 -33.92 -12.11
CA SER A 152 38.32 -33.25 -12.28
C SER A 152 38.83 -32.57 -10.99
N THR A 153 37.91 -32.29 -10.05
CA THR A 153 38.21 -31.57 -8.81
C THR A 153 37.77 -32.38 -7.59
N ARG A 154 38.68 -32.47 -6.59
CA ARG A 154 38.36 -33.08 -5.28
C ARG A 154 38.07 -31.99 -4.26
N ILE A 155 36.93 -32.07 -3.60
CA ILE A 155 36.41 -31.06 -2.61
C ILE A 155 36.32 -31.71 -1.24
N THR A 156 37.14 -31.23 -0.29
CA THR A 156 37.19 -31.66 1.11
C THR A 156 36.81 -30.57 2.11
N THR A 157 36.50 -29.42 1.59
CA THR A 157 36.09 -28.25 2.35
C THR A 157 34.86 -27.60 1.67
N TYR A 158 34.13 -26.75 2.36
CA TYR A 158 32.95 -26.08 1.80
C TYR A 158 32.83 -24.64 2.25
N ASP A 159 32.14 -23.83 1.46
CA ASP A 159 31.82 -22.47 1.77
C ASP A 159 30.61 -22.43 2.75
N ASP A 160 30.82 -21.83 3.92
CA ASP A 160 29.79 -21.68 4.95
C ASP A 160 29.58 -20.21 5.33
N TYR A 161 28.48 -19.93 5.97
CA TYR A 161 28.12 -18.59 6.43
C TYR A 161 27.39 -18.61 7.75
N LEU A 162 27.53 -17.51 8.51
CA LEU A 162 26.77 -17.23 9.72
C LEU A 162 26.22 -15.79 9.66
N LEU A 163 25.05 -15.60 10.25
CA LEU A 163 24.39 -14.32 10.40
C LEU A 163 24.21 -13.97 11.87
N HIS A 164 24.59 -12.77 12.26
CA HIS A 164 24.12 -12.11 13.45
C HIS A 164 23.26 -10.92 13.03
N GLU A 165 22.01 -10.95 13.39
CA GLU A 165 21.03 -9.91 13.17
C GLU A 165 19.97 -9.99 14.25
N GLN A 166 19.64 -8.83 14.83
CA GLN A 166 18.50 -8.66 15.71
C GLN A 166 17.61 -7.58 15.11
N GLU A 167 16.34 -7.87 14.98
CA GLU A 167 15.37 -6.91 14.46
C GLU A 167 14.48 -6.46 15.64
N LEU A 168 14.83 -5.31 16.26
CA LEU A 168 14.23 -4.85 17.53
C LEU A 168 13.40 -3.57 17.36
N VAL A 169 13.81 -2.67 16.47
CA VAL A 169 13.25 -1.32 16.36
C VAL A 169 13.18 -0.86 14.91
N SER A 170 12.06 -0.30 14.50
CA SER A 170 11.96 0.56 13.31
C SER A 170 12.20 2.01 13.74
N VAL A 171 13.28 2.64 13.26
CA VAL A 171 13.65 4.00 13.68
C VAL A 171 12.78 5.10 13.07
N ASN A 172 11.96 4.76 12.09
CA ASN A 172 11.05 5.68 11.41
C ASN A 172 9.58 5.25 11.50
N GLN A 173 9.31 4.07 12.10
CA GLN A 173 7.98 3.44 12.06
C GLN A 173 7.43 3.35 10.63
N SER A 174 8.32 3.09 9.66
CA SER A 174 8.02 3.04 8.24
C SER A 174 9.08 2.22 7.52
N GLY A 175 8.68 1.53 6.44
CA GLY A 175 9.55 0.63 5.70
C GLY A 175 9.75 -0.72 6.41
N ARG A 176 10.49 -1.62 5.76
CA ARG A 176 10.61 -3.02 6.18
C ARG A 176 11.84 -3.32 7.01
N GLU A 177 12.75 -2.35 7.18
CA GLU A 177 14.00 -2.56 7.90
C GLU A 177 13.80 -2.31 9.40
N PHE A 178 14.24 -3.27 10.18
CA PHE A 178 14.34 -3.18 11.64
C PHE A 178 15.80 -3.30 12.04
N PHE A 179 16.19 -2.61 13.10
CA PHE A 179 17.57 -2.49 13.52
C PHE A 179 17.77 -3.07 14.90
N GLY A 180 18.95 -3.62 15.14
CA GLY A 180 19.30 -4.36 16.34
C GLY A 180 19.83 -3.52 17.48
N GLU A 181 20.93 -3.95 18.05
CA GLU A 181 21.53 -3.46 19.29
C GLU A 181 21.87 -1.97 19.22
N ASP A 182 21.54 -1.28 20.30
CA ASP A 182 21.82 0.14 20.48
C ASP A 182 23.26 0.37 20.98
N PHE A 183 24.04 1.17 20.25
CA PHE A 183 25.38 1.59 20.57
C PHE A 183 25.50 3.06 20.98
N SER A 184 24.39 3.75 21.23
CA SER A 184 24.39 5.16 21.66
C SER A 184 25.20 5.42 22.95
N GLY A 185 25.35 4.40 23.79
CA GLY A 185 26.18 4.48 25.00
C GLY A 185 27.68 4.31 24.76
N ALA A 186 28.15 4.19 23.52
CA ALA A 186 29.54 4.01 23.09
C ALA A 186 30.30 2.89 23.83
N ARG A 187 29.61 1.83 24.26
CA ARG A 187 30.20 0.65 24.91
C ARG A 187 30.39 -0.46 23.89
N PRO A 188 31.60 -1.06 23.79
CA PRO A 188 31.80 -2.25 22.97
C PRO A 188 30.86 -3.40 23.37
N ARG A 189 30.44 -4.20 22.39
CA ARG A 189 29.62 -5.39 22.62
C ARG A 189 30.26 -6.61 22.00
N THR A 190 30.28 -7.70 22.77
CA THR A 190 30.69 -9.02 22.26
C THR A 190 29.51 -9.69 21.57
N ILE A 191 29.74 -10.17 20.36
CA ILE A 191 28.77 -10.86 19.53
C ILE A 191 28.96 -12.38 19.64
N SER A 192 28.13 -13.03 20.44
CA SER A 192 28.28 -14.45 20.79
C SER A 192 27.99 -15.41 19.62
N THR A 193 27.26 -14.99 18.61
CA THR A 193 26.88 -15.80 17.44
C THR A 193 28.12 -16.45 16.77
N PHE A 194 29.24 -15.77 16.78
CA PHE A 194 30.48 -16.20 16.13
C PHE A 194 31.51 -16.78 17.08
N SER A 195 31.16 -17.02 18.34
CA SER A 195 32.10 -17.48 19.38
C SER A 195 32.69 -18.88 19.15
N SER A 196 32.00 -19.70 18.36
CA SER A 196 32.47 -21.06 18.03
C SER A 196 32.15 -21.40 16.56
N ILE A 197 33.20 -21.71 15.78
CA ILE A 197 33.08 -22.11 14.37
C ILE A 197 33.91 -23.39 14.20
N PRO A 198 33.38 -24.57 14.57
CA PRO A 198 34.11 -25.83 14.47
C PRO A 198 34.51 -26.16 13.04
N GLY A 199 35.76 -26.62 12.85
CA GLY A 199 36.28 -27.01 11.55
C GLY A 199 36.56 -25.87 10.58
N ILE A 200 36.62 -24.63 11.04
CA ILE A 200 37.06 -23.49 10.23
C ILE A 200 38.50 -23.73 9.76
N THR A 201 38.77 -23.35 8.51
CA THR A 201 40.11 -23.46 7.90
C THR A 201 40.76 -22.09 7.81
N ASP A 202 42.10 -22.07 7.48
CA ASP A 202 42.82 -20.80 7.26
C ASP A 202 42.54 -20.15 5.89
N ALA A 203 41.70 -20.75 5.04
CA ALA A 203 41.30 -20.15 3.79
C ALA A 203 40.65 -18.77 3.99
N ASP A 204 40.85 -17.85 3.05
CA ASP A 204 40.28 -16.51 3.15
C ASP A 204 38.75 -16.53 3.32
N GLY A 205 38.30 -15.74 4.27
CA GLY A 205 36.88 -15.48 4.54
C GLY A 205 36.49 -14.04 4.21
N LYS A 206 35.21 -13.73 4.36
CA LYS A 206 34.70 -12.36 4.22
C LYS A 206 33.81 -12.03 5.42
N VAL A 207 33.91 -10.82 5.94
CA VAL A 207 33.01 -10.30 6.98
C VAL A 207 32.37 -9.03 6.47
N THR A 208 31.05 -9.01 6.46
CA THR A 208 30.26 -7.82 6.11
C THR A 208 29.55 -7.33 7.35
N MET A 209 29.63 -6.04 7.65
CA MET A 209 28.83 -5.39 8.69
C MET A 209 28.02 -4.26 8.09
N ARG A 210 26.77 -4.14 8.47
CA ARG A 210 25.92 -2.98 8.19
C ARG A 210 25.52 -2.33 9.51
N PHE A 211 25.61 -0.99 9.55
CA PHE A 211 25.42 -0.20 10.73
C PHE A 211 24.72 1.11 10.38
N ILE A 212 23.89 1.66 11.27
CA ILE A 212 23.25 2.95 11.07
C ILE A 212 23.58 3.92 12.17
N SER A 213 23.64 5.22 11.84
CA SER A 213 23.74 6.30 12.83
C SER A 213 23.22 7.62 12.26
N ARG A 214 22.65 8.46 13.12
CA ARG A 214 22.37 9.87 12.83
C ARG A 214 23.38 10.75 13.55
N ILE A 215 24.17 11.48 12.79
CA ILE A 215 25.22 12.37 13.30
C ILE A 215 24.93 13.78 12.81
N ASN A 216 24.90 14.76 13.72
CA ASN A 216 24.59 16.14 13.37
C ASN A 216 25.78 16.88 12.77
N SER A 217 27.03 16.56 13.16
CA SER A 217 28.26 17.15 12.61
C SER A 217 29.42 16.17 12.70
N GLY A 218 30.36 16.27 11.77
CA GLY A 218 31.53 15.37 11.73
C GLY A 218 31.20 13.99 11.15
N SER A 219 31.72 12.93 11.72
CA SER A 219 31.46 11.54 11.35
C SER A 219 31.49 10.64 12.58
N GLY A 220 30.95 9.44 12.45
CA GLY A 220 31.05 8.37 13.42
C GLY A 220 31.72 7.16 12.79
N THR A 221 32.36 6.33 13.61
CA THR A 221 33.03 5.10 13.16
C THR A 221 32.50 3.92 13.96
N ALA A 222 31.98 2.92 13.24
CA ALA A 222 31.65 1.59 13.79
C ALA A 222 32.79 0.63 13.39
N SER A 223 33.39 -0.05 14.35
CA SER A 223 34.49 -0.98 14.14
C SER A 223 34.14 -2.39 14.59
N LEU A 224 34.65 -3.40 13.88
CA LEU A 224 34.58 -4.81 14.26
C LEU A 224 35.97 -5.40 14.40
N SER A 225 36.22 -6.03 15.54
CA SER A 225 37.45 -6.78 15.81
C SER A 225 37.15 -8.26 16.05
N ILE A 226 38.11 -9.12 15.67
CA ILE A 226 38.11 -10.56 15.95
C ILE A 226 39.40 -10.89 16.69
N ASN A 227 39.26 -11.47 17.89
CA ASN A 227 40.40 -11.87 18.75
C ASN A 227 41.41 -10.69 18.92
N ASP A 228 40.87 -9.54 19.33
CA ASP A 228 41.59 -8.30 19.59
C ASP A 228 42.25 -7.63 18.38
N SER A 229 42.05 -8.20 17.17
CA SER A 229 42.56 -7.58 15.92
C SER A 229 41.39 -6.91 15.19
N GLU A 230 41.50 -5.60 14.92
CA GLU A 230 40.54 -4.86 14.12
C GLU A 230 40.52 -5.42 12.69
N LEU A 231 39.34 -5.77 12.20
CA LEU A 231 39.16 -6.34 10.89
C LEU A 231 38.52 -5.35 9.89
N LEU A 232 37.55 -4.59 10.34
CA LEU A 232 36.88 -3.59 9.50
C LEU A 232 36.35 -2.42 10.33
N ASP A 233 36.24 -1.27 9.66
CA ASP A 233 35.56 -0.10 10.17
C ASP A 233 34.60 0.48 9.11
N ILE A 234 33.58 1.18 9.59
CA ILE A 234 32.58 1.88 8.79
C ILE A 234 32.56 3.33 9.24
N THR A 235 32.96 4.26 8.36
CA THR A 235 32.77 5.69 8.60
C THR A 235 31.39 6.12 8.10
N ILE A 236 30.55 6.62 9.01
CA ILE A 236 29.20 7.15 8.72
C ILE A 236 29.28 8.67 8.75
N PRO A 237 28.96 9.37 7.65
CA PRO A 237 28.98 10.82 7.59
C PRO A 237 27.81 11.44 8.38
N SER A 238 27.90 12.76 8.65
CA SER A 238 26.79 13.49 9.25
C SER A 238 25.62 13.68 8.28
N ILE A 239 24.44 13.98 8.83
CA ILE A 239 23.25 14.31 8.04
C ILE A 239 23.40 15.59 7.21
N GLN A 240 24.46 16.38 7.45
CA GLN A 240 24.76 17.58 6.65
C GLN A 240 25.13 17.25 5.18
N THR A 241 25.50 16.00 4.90
CA THR A 241 25.73 15.52 3.52
C THR A 241 24.45 15.23 2.75
N VAL A 242 23.31 15.14 3.46
CA VAL A 242 22.00 14.92 2.84
C VAL A 242 21.44 16.26 2.36
N SER A 243 20.67 16.25 1.26
CA SER A 243 20.05 17.48 0.74
C SER A 243 19.18 18.15 1.81
N SER A 244 19.07 19.48 1.75
CA SER A 244 18.30 20.26 2.74
C SER A 244 16.85 19.79 2.87
N ASN A 245 16.24 19.41 1.73
CA ASN A 245 14.82 19.00 1.68
C ASN A 245 14.52 17.69 2.39
N VAL A 246 15.50 16.80 2.54
CA VAL A 246 15.31 15.49 3.19
C VAL A 246 15.99 15.39 4.55
N ARG A 247 16.83 16.33 4.91
CA ARG A 247 17.65 16.29 6.14
C ARG A 247 16.82 16.15 7.41
N SER A 248 15.75 16.92 7.54
CA SER A 248 14.85 16.90 8.72
C SER A 248 14.17 15.54 8.91
N TYR A 249 13.86 14.86 7.80
CA TYR A 249 13.18 13.56 7.79
C TYR A 249 14.14 12.37 7.90
N THR A 250 15.45 12.55 7.69
CA THR A 250 16.45 11.48 7.77
C THR A 250 16.62 11.05 9.22
N LYS A 251 16.29 9.80 9.53
CA LYS A 251 16.39 9.21 10.89
C LYS A 251 17.74 8.63 11.19
N ALA A 252 18.45 8.11 10.18
CA ALA A 252 19.82 7.64 10.25
C ALA A 252 20.42 7.54 8.83
N ILE A 253 21.74 7.44 8.75
CA ILE A 253 22.49 7.13 7.51
C ILE A 253 23.08 5.72 7.68
N PRO A 254 22.88 4.79 6.72
CA PRO A 254 23.48 3.48 6.77
C PRO A 254 24.93 3.51 6.25
N GLY A 255 25.76 2.65 6.82
CA GLY A 255 27.08 2.30 6.31
C GLY A 255 27.20 0.78 6.19
N THR A 256 27.82 0.30 5.12
CA THR A 256 28.06 -1.13 4.91
C THR A 256 29.49 -1.31 4.40
N THR A 257 30.23 -2.22 5.03
CA THR A 257 31.59 -2.55 4.61
C THR A 257 31.80 -4.06 4.62
N THR A 258 32.54 -4.57 3.64
CA THR A 258 32.99 -5.97 3.58
C THR A 258 34.51 -6.00 3.61
N ALA A 259 35.08 -6.75 4.55
CA ALA A 259 36.52 -6.98 4.66
C ALA A 259 36.87 -8.44 4.42
N LEU A 260 38.06 -8.67 3.92
CA LEU A 260 38.67 -10.01 3.80
C LEU A 260 39.21 -10.46 5.16
N TRP A 261 38.71 -11.60 5.67
CA TRP A 261 39.22 -12.22 6.88
C TRP A 261 40.34 -13.20 6.52
N LYS A 262 41.58 -12.75 6.59
CA LYS A 262 42.82 -13.48 6.21
C LYS A 262 43.56 -14.04 7.44
N GLY A 263 44.58 -14.87 7.15
CA GLY A 263 45.44 -15.42 8.16
C GLY A 263 44.90 -16.64 8.90
N SER A 264 45.62 -17.07 9.91
CA SER A 264 45.24 -18.22 10.73
C SER A 264 43.97 -17.92 11.55
N LYS A 265 43.04 -18.88 11.56
CA LYS A 265 41.74 -18.77 12.20
C LYS A 265 41.59 -19.74 13.36
N SER A 266 40.91 -19.32 14.38
CA SER A 266 40.54 -20.16 15.54
C SER A 266 39.12 -20.64 15.44
N GLU A 267 38.87 -21.87 15.92
CA GLU A 267 37.49 -22.34 16.11
C GLU A 267 36.76 -21.54 17.21
N LYS A 268 37.49 -20.93 18.12
CA LYS A 268 36.94 -20.05 19.18
C LYS A 268 37.32 -18.60 18.89
N ASN A 269 36.33 -17.75 18.80
CA ASN A 269 36.52 -16.35 18.46
C ASN A 269 35.83 -15.42 19.48
N ASN A 270 36.48 -14.26 19.73
CA ASN A 270 35.88 -13.13 20.43
C ASN A 270 35.62 -12.03 19.38
N VAL A 271 34.39 -11.87 18.98
CA VAL A 271 33.98 -10.84 18.01
C VAL A 271 33.38 -9.67 18.78
N VAL A 272 33.99 -8.49 18.64
CA VAL A 272 33.59 -7.28 19.36
C VAL A 272 33.25 -6.18 18.35
N VAL A 273 32.09 -5.55 18.53
CA VAL A 273 31.68 -4.34 17.80
C VAL A 273 31.79 -3.15 18.74
N SER A 274 32.31 -2.05 18.25
CA SER A 274 32.39 -0.78 18.95
C SER A 274 31.94 0.38 18.06
N TYR A 275 31.58 1.51 18.70
CA TYR A 275 31.20 2.72 18.00
C TYR A 275 31.79 3.95 18.68
N SER A 276 32.26 4.91 17.90
CA SER A 276 32.80 6.18 18.37
C SER A 276 32.27 7.35 17.54
N SER A 277 31.73 8.35 18.21
CA SER A 277 31.31 9.64 17.62
C SER A 277 30.95 10.63 18.72
N SER A 278 30.88 11.92 18.38
CA SER A 278 30.31 12.98 19.21
C SER A 278 28.98 13.46 18.64
N GLY A 279 27.92 13.55 19.46
CA GLY A 279 26.62 14.11 19.06
C GLY A 279 25.82 13.24 18.09
N HIS A 280 25.46 12.05 18.51
CA HIS A 280 24.78 11.03 17.69
C HIS A 280 23.43 10.61 18.29
N THR A 281 22.55 10.07 17.43
CA THR A 281 21.29 9.40 17.79
C THR A 281 21.06 8.22 16.84
N ASN A 282 20.14 7.30 17.19
CA ASN A 282 19.81 6.14 16.38
C ASN A 282 21.02 5.31 15.96
N VAL A 283 21.92 5.01 16.89
CA VAL A 283 23.15 4.26 16.64
C VAL A 283 22.88 2.77 16.83
N ARG A 284 22.80 2.03 15.72
CA ARG A 284 22.40 0.63 15.79
C ARG A 284 23.18 -0.26 14.84
N LEU A 285 23.49 -1.46 15.31
CA LEU A 285 23.90 -2.55 14.44
C LEU A 285 22.65 -3.03 13.67
N ASP A 286 22.82 -3.25 12.38
CA ASP A 286 21.84 -3.94 11.56
C ASP A 286 22.18 -5.44 11.52
N TYR A 287 23.23 -5.80 10.79
CA TYR A 287 23.68 -7.19 10.75
C TYR A 287 25.19 -7.32 10.61
N ILE A 288 25.67 -8.53 10.97
CA ILE A 288 27.01 -9.03 10.62
C ILE A 288 26.85 -10.35 9.90
N ARG A 289 27.43 -10.46 8.68
CA ARG A 289 27.55 -11.72 7.94
C ARG A 289 29.01 -12.15 7.92
N MET A 290 29.26 -13.37 8.34
CA MET A 290 30.58 -13.99 8.20
C MET A 290 30.51 -15.13 7.18
N GLN A 291 31.43 -15.16 6.24
CA GLN A 291 31.59 -16.21 5.23
C GLN A 291 32.99 -16.77 5.38
N PHE A 292 33.11 -18.08 5.43
CA PHE A 292 34.35 -18.77 5.68
C PHE A 292 34.32 -20.18 5.12
N VAL A 293 35.48 -20.86 5.10
CA VAL A 293 35.60 -22.20 4.59
C VAL A 293 35.77 -23.17 5.76
N ARG A 294 35.02 -24.27 5.73
CA ARG A 294 35.09 -25.34 6.77
C ARG A 294 35.47 -26.68 6.16
N THR A 295 36.09 -27.53 6.99
CA THR A 295 36.33 -28.95 6.66
C THR A 295 34.97 -29.63 6.45
N LEU A 296 34.86 -30.41 5.37
CA LEU A 296 33.61 -31.09 5.02
C LEU A 296 33.49 -32.41 5.82
N ARG A 297 32.72 -32.32 6.91
CA ARG A 297 32.36 -33.40 7.81
C ARG A 297 31.04 -33.14 8.52
N PRO A 298 30.39 -34.12 9.15
CA PRO A 298 29.19 -33.87 9.97
C PRO A 298 29.45 -32.96 11.19
N TYR A 299 28.55 -31.97 11.43
CA TYR A 299 28.55 -31.11 12.58
C TYR A 299 27.16 -31.15 13.28
N GLY A 300 26.74 -32.34 13.68
CA GLY A 300 25.43 -32.59 14.31
C GLY A 300 24.50 -33.37 13.41
N ALA A 301 23.18 -33.29 13.68
CA ALA A 301 22.17 -34.08 12.98
C ALA A 301 22.06 -33.70 11.48
N SER A 302 22.24 -32.42 11.15
CA SER A 302 22.28 -31.93 9.78
C SER A 302 23.42 -30.91 9.58
N THR A 303 24.10 -30.97 8.43
CA THR A 303 25.17 -30.03 8.05
C THR A 303 24.94 -29.60 6.62
N PHE A 304 24.55 -28.34 6.43
CA PHE A 304 24.39 -27.74 5.10
C PHE A 304 25.74 -27.37 4.51
N PHE A 305 25.96 -27.65 3.25
CA PHE A 305 27.21 -27.35 2.58
C PHE A 305 27.03 -27.07 1.08
N ARG A 306 27.91 -26.27 0.56
CA ARG A 306 28.04 -25.88 -0.85
C ARG A 306 29.48 -25.58 -1.16
N SER A 307 29.87 -25.55 -2.43
CA SER A 307 31.21 -25.13 -2.81
C SER A 307 31.20 -24.31 -4.09
N LEU A 308 31.69 -23.09 -4.01
CA LEU A 308 31.88 -22.23 -5.19
C LEU A 308 32.90 -22.83 -6.15
N THR A 309 33.84 -23.62 -5.66
CA THR A 309 34.83 -24.37 -6.48
C THR A 309 34.16 -25.40 -7.39
N SER A 310 32.98 -25.91 -7.03
CA SER A 310 32.22 -26.88 -7.83
C SER A 310 31.50 -26.26 -9.04
N VAL A 311 31.41 -24.96 -9.09
CA VAL A 311 30.77 -24.25 -10.21
C VAL A 311 31.69 -24.31 -11.43
N GLY A 312 31.18 -24.82 -12.53
CA GLY A 312 31.96 -24.95 -13.77
C GLY A 312 32.85 -26.17 -13.87
N ASN A 313 33.02 -26.97 -12.82
CA ASN A 313 33.86 -28.17 -12.83
C ASN A 313 33.11 -29.42 -12.32
N ALA A 314 33.25 -30.55 -13.01
CA ALA A 314 32.81 -31.81 -12.44
C ALA A 314 33.63 -32.11 -11.17
N SER A 315 32.95 -32.26 -10.05
CA SER A 315 33.58 -32.24 -8.74
C SER A 315 33.18 -33.43 -7.88
N ARG A 316 34.18 -34.02 -7.21
CA ARG A 316 33.99 -35.10 -6.23
C ARG A 316 34.09 -34.51 -4.82
N PHE A 317 32.97 -34.50 -4.13
CA PHE A 317 32.89 -34.16 -2.69
C PHE A 317 33.36 -35.37 -1.88
N VAL A 318 34.17 -35.10 -0.87
CA VAL A 318 34.76 -36.10 0.01
C VAL A 318 34.52 -35.65 1.45
N ILE A 319 33.66 -36.38 2.15
CA ILE A 319 33.18 -36.08 3.50
C ILE A 319 33.96 -37.01 4.46
N SER A 320 34.68 -36.41 5.40
CA SER A 320 35.36 -37.15 6.47
C SER A 320 34.44 -37.42 7.64
N GLU A 321 34.80 -38.34 8.52
CA GLU A 321 34.06 -38.68 9.75
C GLU A 321 32.61 -39.16 9.48
N ALA A 322 32.33 -39.66 8.30
CA ALA A 322 31.06 -40.24 7.92
C ALA A 322 30.93 -41.69 8.42
N ASN A 323 29.71 -42.18 8.46
CA ASN A 323 29.39 -43.55 8.86
C ASN A 323 28.14 -44.05 8.09
N SER A 324 27.71 -45.28 8.34
CA SER A 324 26.55 -45.90 7.66
C SER A 324 25.21 -45.16 7.88
N ASN A 325 25.12 -44.27 8.87
CA ASN A 325 23.93 -43.44 9.12
C ASN A 325 24.00 -42.06 8.42
N THR A 326 25.10 -41.77 7.69
CA THR A 326 25.29 -40.52 6.95
C THR A 326 24.65 -40.59 5.58
N LEU A 327 23.64 -39.76 5.33
CA LEU A 327 23.00 -39.55 4.04
C LEU A 327 23.34 -38.19 3.48
N VAL A 328 23.23 -38.01 2.16
CA VAL A 328 23.37 -36.75 1.47
C VAL A 328 22.09 -36.45 0.75
N PHE A 329 21.51 -35.25 1.01
CA PHE A 329 20.39 -34.75 0.24
C PHE A 329 20.82 -33.53 -0.59
N ASP A 330 20.44 -33.47 -1.87
CA ASP A 330 20.51 -32.29 -2.73
C ASP A 330 19.24 -31.47 -2.47
N VAL A 331 19.41 -30.32 -1.83
CA VAL A 331 18.33 -29.38 -1.45
C VAL A 331 18.34 -28.12 -2.31
N THR A 332 19.05 -28.12 -3.42
CA THR A 332 19.15 -26.99 -4.36
C THR A 332 17.79 -26.54 -4.86
N ASP A 333 16.89 -27.48 -5.09
CA ASP A 333 15.49 -27.28 -5.40
C ASP A 333 14.63 -27.89 -4.27
N ALA A 334 14.02 -27.04 -3.47
CA ALA A 334 13.26 -27.48 -2.29
C ALA A 334 11.99 -28.28 -2.62
N LEU A 335 11.44 -28.12 -3.83
CA LEU A 335 10.30 -28.92 -4.29
C LEU A 335 10.72 -30.23 -4.99
N ASN A 336 12.02 -30.42 -5.17
CA ASN A 336 12.58 -31.58 -5.84
C ASN A 336 13.84 -32.11 -5.11
N VAL A 337 13.78 -32.13 -3.77
CA VAL A 337 14.85 -32.65 -2.92
C VAL A 337 15.12 -34.11 -3.26
N LYS A 338 16.40 -34.50 -3.43
CA LYS A 338 16.81 -35.82 -3.83
C LYS A 338 17.85 -36.38 -2.88
N ARG A 339 17.82 -37.69 -2.65
CA ARG A 339 18.91 -38.43 -2.02
C ARG A 339 20.02 -38.63 -3.03
N VAL A 340 21.23 -38.19 -2.70
CA VAL A 340 22.41 -38.41 -3.53
C VAL A 340 22.99 -39.80 -3.21
N GLU A 341 23.24 -40.65 -4.24
CA GLU A 341 23.98 -41.87 -4.08
C GLU A 341 25.44 -41.56 -3.80
N ALA A 342 25.99 -42.09 -2.73
CA ALA A 342 27.35 -41.84 -2.28
C ALA A 342 28.06 -43.12 -1.85
N ASP A 343 29.36 -43.18 -2.08
CA ASP A 343 30.20 -44.33 -1.73
C ASP A 343 30.84 -44.13 -0.37
N LEU A 344 30.59 -45.04 0.57
CA LEU A 344 31.22 -45.06 1.89
C LEU A 344 32.42 -46.04 1.89
N ASN A 345 33.62 -45.48 2.14
CA ASN A 345 34.84 -46.29 2.29
C ASN A 345 35.50 -45.95 3.66
N GLY A 346 35.35 -46.86 4.62
CA GLY A 346 35.72 -46.58 6.02
C GLY A 346 34.90 -45.45 6.63
N SER A 347 35.55 -44.34 6.98
CA SER A 347 34.92 -43.13 7.47
C SER A 347 34.85 -41.99 6.44
N GLU A 348 35.16 -42.27 5.18
CA GLU A 348 35.08 -41.32 4.06
C GLU A 348 33.86 -41.63 3.21
N LEU A 349 32.92 -40.68 3.11
CA LEU A 349 31.79 -40.74 2.20
C LEU A 349 32.07 -39.84 1.01
N SER A 350 31.86 -40.32 -0.22
CA SER A 350 32.10 -39.48 -1.40
C SER A 350 31.05 -39.62 -2.48
N PHE A 351 30.83 -38.54 -3.22
CA PHE A 351 29.95 -38.51 -4.38
C PHE A 351 30.44 -37.47 -5.41
N THR A 352 30.07 -37.64 -6.66
CA THR A 352 30.46 -36.80 -7.78
C THR A 352 29.26 -36.09 -8.39
N ILE A 353 29.39 -34.78 -8.65
CA ILE A 353 28.41 -33.98 -9.36
C ILE A 353 28.98 -33.48 -10.69
N PRO A 354 28.14 -33.24 -11.71
CA PRO A 354 28.57 -32.58 -12.95
C PRO A 354 28.85 -31.09 -12.72
N ALA A 355 29.64 -30.51 -13.63
CA ALA A 355 29.77 -29.07 -13.74
C ALA A 355 28.41 -28.38 -13.94
N GLY A 356 28.30 -27.12 -13.49
CA GLY A 356 27.05 -26.32 -13.69
C GLY A 356 26.86 -25.24 -12.64
N ARG A 357 25.62 -25.09 -12.19
CA ARG A 357 25.24 -24.10 -11.16
C ARG A 357 25.75 -24.47 -9.77
N LEU A 358 25.84 -23.50 -8.89
CA LEU A 358 26.02 -23.75 -7.45
C LEU A 358 24.88 -24.61 -6.92
N ARG A 359 25.23 -25.66 -6.17
CA ARG A 359 24.30 -26.58 -5.53
C ARG A 359 24.41 -26.50 -4.02
N GLU A 360 23.29 -26.71 -3.36
CA GLU A 360 23.16 -26.80 -1.92
C GLU A 360 22.89 -28.25 -1.52
N PHE A 361 23.67 -28.75 -0.57
CA PHE A 361 23.52 -30.10 -0.03
C PHE A 361 23.36 -30.08 1.48
N VAL A 362 22.83 -31.16 2.03
CA VAL A 362 22.82 -31.38 3.48
C VAL A 362 23.26 -32.79 3.80
N LEU A 363 24.21 -32.93 4.73
CA LEU A 363 24.53 -34.21 5.40
C LEU A 363 23.47 -34.42 6.49
N VAL A 364 22.90 -35.60 6.51
CA VAL A 364 21.87 -36.04 7.47
C VAL A 364 22.40 -37.27 8.22
N GLN A 365 22.44 -37.14 9.58
CA GLN A 365 22.86 -38.24 10.46
C GLN A 365 21.61 -38.91 11.04
N THR A 366 21.13 -39.98 10.43
CA THR A 366 19.84 -40.61 10.77
C THR A 366 19.75 -41.17 12.18
N ASN A 367 20.89 -41.35 12.87
CA ASN A 367 20.96 -41.77 14.26
C ASN A 367 20.95 -40.59 15.28
N GLN A 368 20.79 -39.37 14.83
CA GLN A 368 20.74 -38.18 15.68
C GLN A 368 19.30 -37.67 15.83
N THR A 369 19.11 -36.73 16.79
CA THR A 369 17.81 -36.07 17.02
C THR A 369 17.65 -34.86 16.11
N PHE A 370 16.52 -34.79 15.40
CA PHE A 370 16.15 -33.65 14.57
C PHE A 370 15.09 -32.80 15.26
N PRO A 371 15.02 -31.49 14.96
CA PRO A 371 13.91 -30.68 15.39
C PRO A 371 12.59 -31.18 14.80
N SER A 372 11.51 -31.07 15.58
CA SER A 372 10.14 -31.29 15.10
C SER A 372 9.50 -29.96 14.76
N PRO A 373 8.69 -29.87 13.70
CA PRO A 373 7.91 -28.66 13.46
C PRO A 373 6.85 -28.48 14.55
N GLU A 374 6.44 -27.25 14.79
CA GLU A 374 5.34 -26.95 15.69
C GLU A 374 4.01 -27.16 14.99
N VAL A 375 3.06 -27.81 15.65
CA VAL A 375 1.68 -27.99 15.13
C VAL A 375 0.87 -26.71 15.37
N VAL A 376 0.36 -26.12 14.31
CA VAL A 376 -0.51 -24.94 14.37
C VAL A 376 -1.97 -25.34 14.58
N GLY A 377 -2.45 -26.34 13.84
CA GLY A 377 -3.81 -26.85 13.95
C GLY A 377 -4.36 -27.40 12.64
N GLU A 378 -5.59 -27.90 12.71
CA GLU A 378 -6.33 -28.34 11.53
C GLU A 378 -6.80 -27.13 10.73
N VAL A 379 -6.71 -27.22 9.41
CA VAL A 379 -7.07 -26.17 8.46
C VAL A 379 -8.49 -26.39 7.95
N ALA A 380 -9.30 -25.36 7.96
CA ALA A 380 -10.61 -25.41 7.29
C ALA A 380 -10.44 -25.57 5.77
N SER A 381 -11.35 -26.31 5.15
CA SER A 381 -11.37 -26.46 3.70
C SER A 381 -11.45 -25.09 3.01
N SER A 382 -10.61 -24.87 1.98
CA SER A 382 -10.51 -23.62 1.22
C SER A 382 -10.37 -23.92 -0.26
N ASN A 383 -11.00 -23.10 -1.11
CA ASN A 383 -10.96 -23.26 -2.57
C ASN A 383 -11.09 -21.90 -3.29
N LEU A 384 -10.18 -21.00 -3.03
CA LEU A 384 -10.13 -19.68 -3.71
C LEU A 384 -9.78 -19.86 -5.20
N HIS A 385 -8.97 -20.88 -5.53
CA HIS A 385 -8.67 -21.24 -6.91
C HIS A 385 -9.90 -21.67 -7.71
N GLY A 386 -10.93 -22.20 -7.06
CA GLY A 386 -12.19 -22.61 -7.70
C GLY A 386 -13.23 -21.50 -7.84
N LEU A 387 -12.94 -20.28 -7.39
CA LEU A 387 -13.87 -19.17 -7.53
C LEU A 387 -14.03 -18.75 -9.00
N GLU A 388 -15.26 -18.44 -9.39
CA GLU A 388 -15.56 -17.77 -10.66
C GLU A 388 -15.04 -16.32 -10.63
N GLN A 389 -14.99 -15.65 -11.81
CA GLN A 389 -14.61 -14.25 -11.89
C GLN A 389 -15.49 -13.37 -11.00
N ARG A 390 -14.87 -12.37 -10.38
CA ARG A 390 -15.54 -11.40 -9.50
C ARG A 390 -15.16 -9.98 -9.92
N ASP A 391 -16.13 -9.08 -9.83
CA ASP A 391 -15.89 -7.64 -10.01
C ASP A 391 -15.14 -7.05 -8.81
N MET A 392 -15.44 -7.52 -7.59
CA MET A 392 -14.89 -7.00 -6.35
C MET A 392 -14.49 -8.12 -5.40
N ILE A 393 -13.32 -7.98 -4.81
CA ILE A 393 -12.85 -8.80 -3.69
C ILE A 393 -12.77 -7.93 -2.44
N ILE A 394 -13.31 -8.43 -1.33
CA ILE A 394 -13.17 -7.82 0.00
C ILE A 394 -12.30 -8.75 0.84
N ILE A 395 -11.08 -8.32 1.18
CA ILE A 395 -10.22 -9.04 2.13
C ILE A 395 -10.58 -8.56 3.53
N SER A 396 -11.19 -9.41 4.33
CA SER A 396 -11.70 -9.06 5.65
C SER A 396 -10.96 -9.80 6.75
N ALA A 397 -10.59 -9.06 7.81
CA ALA A 397 -10.15 -9.69 9.05
C ALA A 397 -11.25 -10.64 9.60
N PRO A 398 -10.88 -11.80 10.19
CA PRO A 398 -11.86 -12.86 10.49
C PRO A 398 -13.07 -12.43 11.34
N SER A 399 -12.86 -11.57 12.34
CA SER A 399 -13.95 -11.10 13.22
C SER A 399 -14.87 -10.08 12.54
N LEU A 400 -14.48 -9.52 11.40
CA LEU A 400 -15.20 -8.46 10.68
C LEU A 400 -15.97 -8.99 9.47
N VAL A 401 -15.82 -10.26 9.11
CA VAL A 401 -16.42 -10.91 7.92
C VAL A 401 -17.94 -10.66 7.84
N GLN A 402 -18.67 -10.72 8.95
CA GLN A 402 -20.11 -10.50 8.95
C GLN A 402 -20.48 -9.08 8.46
N GLN A 403 -19.69 -8.07 8.81
CA GLN A 403 -19.93 -6.69 8.38
C GLN A 403 -19.47 -6.47 6.93
N ALA A 404 -18.34 -7.08 6.54
CA ALA A 404 -17.90 -7.09 5.16
C ALA A 404 -18.93 -7.73 4.23
N GLU A 405 -19.59 -8.82 4.65
CA GLU A 405 -20.65 -9.47 3.88
C GLU A 405 -21.91 -8.60 3.75
N ARG A 406 -22.26 -7.81 4.79
CA ARG A 406 -23.35 -6.82 4.66
C ARG A 406 -23.07 -5.79 3.55
N LEU A 407 -21.83 -5.31 3.47
CA LEU A 407 -21.42 -4.39 2.41
C LEU A 407 -21.42 -5.09 1.04
N ALA A 408 -20.94 -6.32 0.97
CA ALA A 408 -20.95 -7.13 -0.25
C ALA A 408 -22.37 -7.35 -0.78
N VAL A 409 -23.34 -7.64 0.12
CA VAL A 409 -24.77 -7.76 -0.25
C VAL A 409 -25.28 -6.45 -0.81
N ALA A 410 -24.95 -5.29 -0.21
CA ALA A 410 -25.37 -4.00 -0.71
C ALA A 410 -24.88 -3.74 -2.13
N HIS A 411 -23.63 -4.06 -2.45
CA HIS A 411 -23.08 -3.93 -3.81
C HIS A 411 -23.72 -4.92 -4.81
N ARG A 412 -23.99 -6.16 -4.40
CA ARG A 412 -24.69 -7.12 -5.26
C ARG A 412 -26.08 -6.63 -5.63
N GLU A 413 -26.82 -6.07 -4.66
CA GLU A 413 -28.22 -5.65 -4.84
C GLU A 413 -28.36 -4.29 -5.55
N LYS A 414 -27.49 -3.34 -5.24
CA LYS A 414 -27.61 -1.95 -5.73
C LYS A 414 -26.78 -1.66 -6.98
N ASP A 415 -25.56 -2.18 -7.04
CA ASP A 415 -24.62 -1.91 -8.11
C ASP A 415 -24.52 -3.07 -9.12
N GLY A 416 -25.11 -4.22 -8.81
CA GLY A 416 -25.08 -5.41 -9.65
C GLY A 416 -23.70 -6.05 -9.76
N LEU A 417 -22.79 -5.77 -8.81
CA LEU A 417 -21.44 -6.32 -8.80
C LEU A 417 -21.43 -7.77 -8.32
N THR A 418 -20.54 -8.57 -8.87
CA THR A 418 -20.17 -9.87 -8.30
C THR A 418 -19.09 -9.66 -7.24
N VAL A 419 -19.41 -9.91 -5.95
CA VAL A 419 -18.53 -9.63 -4.82
C VAL A 419 -18.22 -10.90 -4.04
N GLU A 420 -16.99 -11.10 -3.64
CA GLU A 420 -16.55 -12.18 -2.75
C GLU A 420 -15.84 -11.60 -1.52
N VAL A 421 -16.17 -12.14 -0.34
CA VAL A 421 -15.48 -11.82 0.91
C VAL A 421 -14.55 -12.98 1.27
N VAL A 422 -13.26 -12.67 1.44
CA VAL A 422 -12.22 -13.67 1.72
C VAL A 422 -11.40 -13.28 2.94
N THR A 423 -10.86 -14.26 3.66
CA THR A 423 -10.01 -14.01 4.82
C THR A 423 -8.52 -14.11 4.48
N PRO A 424 -7.64 -13.37 5.18
CA PRO A 424 -6.20 -13.48 5.00
C PRO A 424 -5.66 -14.90 5.11
N GLU A 425 -6.16 -15.68 6.07
CA GLU A 425 -5.69 -17.04 6.27
C GLU A 425 -5.97 -17.95 5.07
N ALA A 426 -7.17 -17.88 4.49
CA ALA A 426 -7.50 -18.63 3.28
C ALA A 426 -6.55 -18.26 2.12
N ILE A 427 -6.25 -16.96 1.98
CA ILE A 427 -5.32 -16.47 0.95
C ILE A 427 -3.90 -17.00 1.22
N TYR A 428 -3.40 -16.90 2.46
CA TYR A 428 -2.06 -17.40 2.78
C TYR A 428 -1.95 -18.90 2.52
N ASN A 429 -2.97 -19.65 2.89
CA ASN A 429 -2.96 -21.11 2.72
C ASN A 429 -2.80 -21.50 1.25
N GLU A 430 -3.52 -20.85 0.33
CA GLU A 430 -3.48 -21.19 -1.09
C GLU A 430 -2.39 -20.45 -1.91
N PHE A 431 -1.99 -19.22 -1.53
CA PHE A 431 -1.10 -18.37 -2.36
C PHE A 431 0.29 -18.11 -1.76
N SER A 432 0.55 -18.57 -0.51
CA SER A 432 1.86 -18.42 0.13
C SER A 432 2.22 -19.57 1.06
N SER A 433 1.74 -20.80 0.78
CA SER A 433 2.07 -21.98 1.59
C SER A 433 1.68 -21.85 3.08
N GLY A 434 0.63 -21.07 3.38
CA GLY A 434 0.20 -20.78 4.74
C GLY A 434 1.04 -19.73 5.47
N THR A 435 2.09 -19.22 4.86
CA THR A 435 2.96 -18.18 5.43
C THR A 435 2.35 -16.81 5.19
N PRO A 436 2.13 -15.97 6.22
CA PRO A 436 1.73 -14.59 6.00
C PRO A 436 2.70 -13.86 5.07
N ASP A 437 2.17 -13.29 3.98
CA ASP A 437 2.93 -12.50 3.00
C ASP A 437 1.96 -11.60 2.23
N ALA A 438 2.27 -10.30 2.14
CA ALA A 438 1.41 -9.34 1.43
C ALA A 438 1.30 -9.67 -0.07
N THR A 439 2.33 -10.29 -0.65
CA THR A 439 2.32 -10.75 -2.06
C THR A 439 1.24 -11.82 -2.31
N ALA A 440 0.80 -12.55 -1.28
CA ALA A 440 -0.29 -13.51 -1.41
C ALA A 440 -1.61 -12.82 -1.80
N TYR A 441 -1.94 -11.65 -1.20
CA TYR A 441 -3.12 -10.86 -1.60
C TYR A 441 -3.02 -10.44 -3.07
N ARG A 442 -1.84 -9.99 -3.48
CA ARG A 442 -1.59 -9.58 -4.86
C ARG A 442 -1.67 -10.76 -5.83
N ARG A 443 -1.21 -11.97 -5.44
CA ARG A 443 -1.32 -13.20 -6.26
C ARG A 443 -2.78 -13.64 -6.45
N LEU A 444 -3.62 -13.51 -5.42
CA LEU A 444 -5.06 -13.75 -5.55
C LEU A 444 -5.66 -12.81 -6.61
N MET A 445 -5.37 -11.51 -6.53
CA MET A 445 -5.87 -10.54 -7.53
C MET A 445 -5.28 -10.79 -8.92
N LYS A 446 -4.00 -11.19 -9.00
CA LYS A 446 -3.34 -11.59 -10.26
C LYS A 446 -4.03 -12.77 -10.91
N MET A 447 -4.45 -13.77 -10.15
CA MET A 447 -5.19 -14.92 -10.66
C MET A 447 -6.49 -14.48 -11.37
N PHE A 448 -7.28 -13.61 -10.74
CA PHE A 448 -8.49 -13.08 -11.39
C PHE A 448 -8.17 -12.23 -12.62
N TYR A 449 -7.14 -11.42 -12.54
CA TYR A 449 -6.69 -10.56 -13.65
C TYR A 449 -6.25 -11.40 -14.85
N ASP A 450 -5.42 -12.42 -14.67
CA ASP A 450 -4.91 -13.27 -15.74
C ASP A 450 -6.04 -14.10 -16.37
N ARG A 451 -6.90 -14.69 -15.56
CA ARG A 451 -8.05 -15.47 -16.04
C ARG A 451 -9.02 -14.63 -16.86
N SER A 452 -9.09 -13.32 -16.64
CA SER A 452 -9.96 -12.44 -17.40
C SER A 452 -9.61 -12.38 -18.88
N SER A 453 -8.38 -12.70 -19.28
CA SER A 453 -7.94 -12.77 -20.66
C SER A 453 -8.73 -13.81 -21.48
N SER A 454 -9.14 -14.91 -20.83
CA SER A 454 -9.92 -16.00 -21.46
C SER A 454 -11.39 -16.01 -21.07
N LEU A 455 -11.72 -15.61 -19.83
CA LEU A 455 -13.09 -15.65 -19.28
C LEU A 455 -13.82 -14.31 -19.41
N GLY A 456 -13.12 -13.22 -19.75
CA GLY A 456 -13.65 -11.85 -19.67
C GLY A 456 -13.82 -11.40 -18.19
N ASN A 457 -14.40 -10.22 -18.01
CA ASN A 457 -14.73 -9.66 -16.68
C ASN A 457 -13.51 -9.55 -15.75
N PRO A 458 -12.54 -8.63 -16.00
CA PRO A 458 -11.43 -8.40 -15.10
C PRO A 458 -11.92 -7.85 -13.75
N PRO A 459 -11.18 -8.12 -12.66
CA PRO A 459 -11.50 -7.55 -11.36
C PRO A 459 -11.41 -6.02 -11.42
N LYS A 460 -12.39 -5.33 -10.83
CA LYS A 460 -12.50 -3.86 -10.84
C LYS A 460 -12.07 -3.26 -9.52
N TYR A 461 -12.34 -3.95 -8.42
CA TYR A 461 -12.16 -3.40 -7.07
C TYR A 461 -11.53 -4.39 -6.09
N LEU A 462 -10.70 -3.85 -5.21
CA LEU A 462 -10.22 -4.52 -4.00
C LEU A 462 -10.51 -3.62 -2.80
N LEU A 463 -11.22 -4.14 -1.80
CA LEU A 463 -11.39 -3.49 -0.52
C LEU A 463 -10.62 -4.25 0.57
N LEU A 464 -9.72 -3.54 1.25
CA LEU A 464 -9.02 -4.03 2.43
C LEU A 464 -9.85 -3.67 3.67
N PHE A 465 -10.59 -4.65 4.21
CA PHE A 465 -11.54 -4.47 5.30
C PHE A 465 -10.91 -4.85 6.64
N GLY A 466 -10.10 -3.95 7.15
CA GLY A 466 -9.30 -4.05 8.36
C GLY A 466 -8.19 -3.00 8.35
N ASP A 467 -7.72 -2.66 9.54
CA ASP A 467 -6.64 -1.70 9.73
C ASP A 467 -5.28 -2.29 9.31
N GLY A 468 -4.20 -1.51 9.43
CA GLY A 468 -2.83 -1.91 9.18
C GLY A 468 -1.92 -1.61 10.36
N ILE A 469 -0.68 -2.10 10.30
CA ILE A 469 0.38 -1.72 11.22
C ILE A 469 1.73 -1.80 10.51
N TYR A 470 2.63 -0.83 10.78
CA TYR A 470 3.94 -0.79 10.13
C TYR A 470 4.80 -2.03 10.47
N ASP A 471 4.62 -2.61 11.64
CA ASP A 471 5.30 -3.83 12.09
C ASP A 471 4.42 -5.07 11.84
N ASN A 472 4.42 -5.56 10.61
CA ASN A 472 3.63 -6.73 10.21
C ASN A 472 3.92 -7.99 11.05
N ARG A 473 5.15 -8.12 11.61
CA ARG A 473 5.59 -9.27 12.43
C ARG A 473 5.33 -9.10 13.92
N GLY A 474 5.15 -7.84 14.38
CA GLY A 474 4.93 -7.52 15.79
C GLY A 474 6.14 -7.77 16.67
N ILE A 475 7.33 -7.45 16.16
CA ILE A 475 8.62 -7.69 16.82
C ILE A 475 9.12 -6.49 17.63
N SER A 476 8.70 -5.27 17.27
CA SER A 476 9.12 -4.06 17.98
C SER A 476 8.39 -3.90 19.32
N GLY A 477 9.08 -3.34 20.31
CA GLY A 477 8.50 -3.05 21.61
C GLY A 477 7.31 -2.09 21.57
N GLU A 478 7.24 -1.24 20.56
CA GLU A 478 6.19 -0.23 20.39
C GLU A 478 4.82 -0.82 20.07
N VAL A 479 4.79 -1.98 19.39
CA VAL A 479 3.53 -2.67 19.04
C VAL A 479 3.14 -3.75 20.05
N GLN A 480 3.92 -3.94 21.12
CA GLN A 480 3.56 -4.89 22.17
C GLN A 480 2.28 -4.46 22.89
N GLY A 481 1.34 -5.38 22.99
CA GLY A 481 0.02 -5.12 23.59
C GLY A 481 -1.01 -4.54 22.63
N VAL A 482 -0.64 -4.20 21.39
CA VAL A 482 -1.60 -3.80 20.35
C VAL A 482 -2.27 -5.06 19.81
N SER A 483 -3.61 -5.10 19.82
CA SER A 483 -4.37 -6.19 19.18
C SER A 483 -4.22 -6.12 17.68
N ARG A 484 -3.72 -7.20 17.07
CA ARG A 484 -3.54 -7.31 15.62
C ARG A 484 -4.57 -8.22 14.94
N SER A 485 -5.57 -8.70 15.69
CA SER A 485 -6.57 -9.66 15.20
C SER A 485 -7.40 -9.12 14.02
N ASN A 486 -7.57 -7.80 13.92
CA ASN A 486 -8.32 -7.12 12.88
C ASN A 486 -7.42 -6.27 11.95
N MET A 487 -6.10 -6.53 11.95
CA MET A 487 -5.17 -5.87 11.07
C MET A 487 -4.86 -6.76 9.86
N LEU A 488 -4.78 -6.13 8.70
CA LEU A 488 -4.34 -6.72 7.45
C LEU A 488 -2.87 -6.35 7.21
N LEU A 489 -2.15 -7.17 6.45
CA LEU A 489 -0.77 -6.86 6.11
C LEU A 489 -0.69 -5.55 5.29
N THR A 490 0.32 -4.75 5.61
CA THR A 490 0.67 -3.54 4.86
C THR A 490 1.86 -3.82 3.94
N PHE A 491 1.81 -3.27 2.73
CA PHE A 491 2.98 -3.24 1.86
C PHE A 491 3.75 -1.94 2.04
N GLN A 492 5.05 -2.05 2.26
CA GLN A 492 5.91 -0.92 2.54
C GLN A 492 7.19 -0.96 1.68
N SER A 493 7.83 0.20 1.54
CA SER A 493 9.16 0.31 0.91
C SER A 493 10.22 -0.53 1.62
N GLN A 494 11.28 -0.90 0.88
CA GLN A 494 12.51 -1.40 1.49
C GLN A 494 13.23 -0.28 2.27
N GLU A 495 13.21 0.95 1.74
CA GLU A 495 13.76 2.13 2.41
C GLU A 495 12.97 2.44 3.69
N SER A 496 13.69 2.64 4.79
CA SER A 496 13.11 2.81 6.14
C SER A 496 13.72 3.98 6.92
N LEU A 497 14.67 4.71 6.33
CA LEU A 497 15.50 5.66 7.09
C LEU A 497 15.17 7.12 6.83
N ASN A 498 14.40 7.44 5.81
CA ASN A 498 14.16 8.82 5.37
C ASN A 498 12.78 9.01 4.70
N VAL A 499 12.59 10.18 4.10
CA VAL A 499 11.35 10.64 3.45
C VAL A 499 10.90 9.80 2.25
N TYR A 500 11.75 8.93 1.71
CA TYR A 500 11.39 8.07 0.57
C TYR A 500 10.74 6.75 0.99
N SER A 501 10.61 6.51 2.29
CA SER A 501 9.82 5.38 2.77
C SER A 501 8.33 5.62 2.53
N TYR A 502 7.59 4.57 2.16
CA TYR A 502 6.16 4.60 1.90
C TYR A 502 5.45 3.36 2.45
N ALA A 503 4.16 3.52 2.72
CA ALA A 503 3.19 2.44 2.89
C ALA A 503 2.08 2.65 1.85
N THR A 504 1.78 1.62 1.04
CA THR A 504 0.86 1.77 -0.09
C THR A 504 -0.01 0.55 -0.30
N ASP A 505 -1.29 0.78 -0.57
CA ASP A 505 -2.21 -0.26 -0.99
C ASP A 505 -2.20 -0.47 -2.53
N ASP A 506 -1.57 0.42 -3.30
CA ASP A 506 -1.42 0.29 -4.76
C ASP A 506 -0.74 -1.01 -5.18
N TYR A 507 0.15 -1.52 -4.33
CA TYR A 507 0.87 -2.77 -4.56
C TYR A 507 -0.05 -3.92 -4.95
N PHE A 508 -1.20 -4.00 -4.32
CA PHE A 508 -2.18 -5.08 -4.56
C PHE A 508 -2.88 -4.97 -5.92
N ALA A 509 -2.74 -3.82 -6.58
CA ALA A 509 -3.32 -3.54 -7.91
C ALA A 509 -2.30 -3.56 -9.05
N PHE A 510 -1.00 -3.76 -8.80
CA PHE A 510 0.03 -3.88 -9.84
C PHE A 510 0.06 -5.30 -10.39
N LEU A 511 -0.77 -5.61 -11.40
CA LEU A 511 -1.07 -6.98 -11.84
C LEU A 511 -0.50 -7.33 -13.23
N GLU A 512 0.18 -6.42 -13.92
CA GLU A 512 0.83 -6.71 -15.20
C GLU A 512 2.02 -7.66 -14.99
N ASP A 513 2.33 -8.52 -15.97
CA ASP A 513 3.39 -9.54 -15.89
C ASP A 513 4.80 -8.99 -15.68
N ASN A 514 5.03 -7.73 -16.01
CA ASN A 514 6.30 -7.02 -15.82
C ASN A 514 6.30 -6.08 -14.61
N SER A 515 5.27 -6.15 -13.76
CA SER A 515 5.17 -5.31 -12.56
C SER A 515 5.88 -5.94 -11.35
N GLY A 516 6.32 -5.09 -10.43
CA GLY A 516 6.98 -5.49 -9.18
C GLY A 516 8.47 -5.19 -9.10
N SER A 517 9.09 -4.78 -10.20
CA SER A 517 10.49 -4.35 -10.21
C SER A 517 10.67 -2.84 -10.05
N ASN A 518 9.64 -2.03 -10.33
CA ASN A 518 9.69 -0.57 -10.23
C ASN A 518 8.30 0.03 -9.94
N PHE A 519 7.90 0.04 -8.68
CA PHE A 519 6.56 0.48 -8.24
C PHE A 519 6.19 1.91 -8.63
N SER A 520 7.17 2.82 -8.77
CA SER A 520 6.91 4.19 -9.22
C SER A 520 6.39 4.25 -10.68
N ARG A 521 6.71 3.25 -11.50
CA ARG A 521 6.29 3.13 -12.90
C ARG A 521 5.16 2.13 -13.11
N ASP A 522 4.97 1.21 -12.18
CA ASP A 522 3.90 0.22 -12.27
C ASP A 522 2.52 0.90 -12.31
N LYS A 523 1.60 0.26 -13.00
CA LYS A 523 0.25 0.79 -13.24
C LYS A 523 -0.79 -0.05 -12.49
N MET A 524 -1.68 0.62 -11.80
CA MET A 524 -2.83 -0.04 -11.17
C MET A 524 -3.76 -0.61 -12.23
N CYS A 525 -4.23 -1.83 -12.02
CA CYS A 525 -5.17 -2.53 -12.90
C CYS A 525 -6.61 -2.53 -12.36
N LEU A 526 -6.81 -2.06 -11.13
CA LEU A 526 -8.11 -1.98 -10.45
C LEU A 526 -8.09 -0.89 -9.37
N GLY A 527 -9.27 -0.47 -8.91
CA GLY A 527 -9.42 0.45 -7.80
C GLY A 527 -9.21 -0.25 -6.46
N VAL A 528 -8.42 0.36 -5.57
CA VAL A 528 -8.18 -0.16 -4.22
C VAL A 528 -8.67 0.85 -3.19
N GLY A 529 -9.35 0.36 -2.15
CA GLY A 529 -9.72 1.15 -0.98
C GLY A 529 -9.44 0.39 0.32
N ARG A 530 -9.37 1.12 1.43
CA ARG A 530 -9.19 0.55 2.77
C ARG A 530 -10.21 1.09 3.76
N PHE A 531 -10.75 0.21 4.59
CA PHE A 531 -11.45 0.56 5.83
C PHE A 531 -10.48 0.30 6.99
N PRO A 532 -9.88 1.33 7.60
CA PRO A 532 -8.91 1.17 8.69
C PRO A 532 -9.64 0.93 10.03
N ILE A 533 -10.38 -0.18 10.12
CA ILE A 533 -11.24 -0.55 11.24
C ILE A 533 -10.56 -1.59 12.13
N ARG A 534 -10.64 -1.38 13.46
CA ARG A 534 -10.03 -2.24 14.48
C ARG A 534 -11.04 -3.06 15.24
N THR A 535 -12.33 -2.64 15.23
CA THR A 535 -13.38 -3.26 16.05
C THR A 535 -14.62 -3.58 15.23
N VAL A 536 -15.43 -4.54 15.72
CA VAL A 536 -16.73 -4.85 15.12
C VAL A 536 -17.70 -3.67 15.19
N THR A 537 -17.58 -2.83 16.22
CA THR A 537 -18.39 -1.61 16.37
C THR A 537 -18.08 -0.61 15.25
N GLU A 538 -16.80 -0.30 15.04
CA GLU A 538 -16.38 0.55 13.91
C GLU A 538 -16.82 -0.04 12.57
N ALA A 539 -16.63 -1.34 12.37
CA ALA A 539 -17.07 -2.02 11.15
C ALA A 539 -18.57 -1.84 10.90
N THR A 540 -19.40 -2.03 11.94
CA THR A 540 -20.84 -1.83 11.85
C THR A 540 -21.18 -0.39 11.45
N GLN A 541 -20.59 0.58 12.13
CA GLN A 541 -20.85 2.00 11.90
C GLN A 541 -20.42 2.45 10.51
N MET A 542 -19.23 2.02 10.05
CA MET A 542 -18.72 2.39 8.72
C MET A 542 -19.52 1.72 7.59
N VAL A 543 -19.94 0.48 7.75
CA VAL A 543 -20.83 -0.19 6.80
C VAL A 543 -22.18 0.48 6.74
N ASP A 544 -22.81 0.80 7.89
CA ASP A 544 -24.07 1.51 7.93
C ASP A 544 -23.99 2.89 7.25
N LYS A 545 -22.92 3.64 7.50
CA LYS A 545 -22.59 4.93 6.89
C LYS A 545 -22.44 4.82 5.38
N THR A 546 -21.70 3.82 4.90
CA THR A 546 -21.48 3.58 3.47
C THR A 546 -22.75 3.16 2.75
N ILE A 547 -23.53 2.22 3.30
CA ILE A 547 -24.81 1.78 2.73
C ILE A 547 -25.81 2.95 2.69
N SER A 548 -25.88 3.78 3.74
CA SER A 548 -26.72 4.97 3.76
C SER A 548 -26.37 5.96 2.65
N TYR A 549 -25.08 6.15 2.39
CA TYR A 549 -24.62 7.01 1.29
C TYR A 549 -24.96 6.41 -0.09
N MET A 550 -24.75 5.10 -0.28
CA MET A 550 -25.13 4.38 -1.51
C MET A 550 -26.64 4.47 -1.80
N GLU A 551 -27.48 4.55 -0.75
CA GLU A 551 -28.91 4.72 -0.91
C GLU A 551 -29.31 6.08 -1.50
N ASN A 552 -28.42 7.05 -1.42
CA ASN A 552 -28.58 8.40 -1.98
C ASN A 552 -29.90 9.07 -1.60
N LYS A 553 -30.42 8.79 -0.39
CA LYS A 553 -31.71 9.35 0.09
C LYS A 553 -31.57 10.76 0.65
N ASP A 554 -30.36 11.21 0.95
CA ASP A 554 -30.09 12.53 1.50
C ASP A 554 -29.87 13.55 0.38
N LEU A 555 -30.98 13.91 -0.29
CA LEU A 555 -30.98 14.89 -1.37
C LEU A 555 -30.83 16.31 -0.79
N GLY A 556 -30.13 17.19 -1.49
CA GLY A 556 -29.92 18.55 -1.04
C GLY A 556 -28.86 19.33 -1.77
N SER A 557 -28.96 20.66 -1.74
CA SER A 557 -28.02 21.57 -2.40
C SER A 557 -26.56 21.45 -1.90
N TRP A 558 -26.34 20.75 -0.79
CA TRP A 558 -24.99 20.42 -0.31
C TRP A 558 -24.16 19.64 -1.35
N LYS A 559 -24.81 18.89 -2.25
CA LYS A 559 -24.16 18.18 -3.33
C LYS A 559 -23.64 19.09 -4.44
N ASN A 560 -24.02 20.36 -4.43
CA ASN A 560 -23.47 21.36 -5.32
C ASN A 560 -22.25 22.09 -4.73
N ASN A 561 -21.93 21.90 -3.45
CA ASN A 561 -20.88 22.65 -2.76
C ASN A 561 -19.55 21.90 -2.83
N VAL A 562 -18.53 22.58 -3.33
CA VAL A 562 -17.13 22.11 -3.38
C VAL A 562 -16.26 23.17 -2.72
N THR A 563 -15.42 22.77 -1.78
CA THR A 563 -14.57 23.71 -1.04
C THR A 563 -13.08 23.39 -1.26
N PHE A 564 -12.33 24.43 -1.62
CA PHE A 564 -10.86 24.39 -1.67
C PHE A 564 -10.28 25.19 -0.52
N VAL A 565 -9.47 24.52 0.29
CA VAL A 565 -8.78 25.10 1.46
C VAL A 565 -7.28 25.09 1.17
N ALA A 566 -6.61 26.21 1.37
CA ALA A 566 -5.18 26.32 1.13
C ALA A 566 -4.44 27.03 2.25
N ASP A 567 -3.32 26.42 2.63
CA ASP A 567 -2.32 26.95 3.54
C ASP A 567 -1.66 28.21 2.96
N ASP A 568 -1.20 29.13 3.82
CA ASP A 568 -0.50 30.36 3.42
C ASP A 568 1.00 30.12 3.13
N GLY A 569 1.53 28.93 3.44
CA GLY A 569 2.96 28.67 3.47
C GLY A 569 3.64 29.34 4.67
N ASN A 570 4.86 28.96 4.96
CA ASN A 570 5.65 29.59 6.01
C ASN A 570 6.83 30.39 5.43
N ASN A 571 7.40 31.32 6.22
CA ASN A 571 8.49 32.22 5.81
C ASN A 571 9.79 31.50 5.42
N GLU A 572 9.90 30.19 5.66
CA GLU A 572 11.06 29.38 5.29
C GLU A 572 10.93 28.77 3.88
N ASP A 573 9.74 28.78 3.30
CA ASP A 573 9.47 28.26 1.96
C ASP A 573 9.83 29.28 0.88
N SER A 574 10.63 28.87 -0.09
CA SER A 574 11.00 29.72 -1.24
C SER A 574 9.82 30.08 -2.16
N PHE A 575 8.62 29.52 -1.90
CA PHE A 575 7.43 29.63 -2.75
C PHE A 575 6.16 29.74 -1.89
N THR A 576 6.10 30.73 -1.05
CA THR A 576 5.08 30.94 0.00
C THR A 576 3.63 31.00 -0.48
N THR A 577 3.37 31.32 -1.76
CA THR A 577 2.00 31.36 -2.33
C THR A 577 1.62 30.10 -3.12
N ASN A 578 2.45 29.07 -3.17
CA ASN A 578 2.23 27.92 -4.04
C ASN A 578 0.97 27.14 -3.69
N HIS A 579 0.68 26.92 -2.40
CA HIS A 579 -0.49 26.17 -1.99
C HIS A 579 -1.79 26.86 -2.43
N MET A 580 -1.90 28.18 -2.23
CA MET A 580 -3.05 28.97 -2.68
C MET A 580 -3.19 28.95 -4.20
N LYS A 581 -2.08 29.11 -4.96
CA LYS A 581 -2.10 29.03 -6.43
C LYS A 581 -2.55 27.66 -6.93
N GLN A 582 -2.05 26.60 -6.31
CA GLN A 582 -2.42 25.22 -6.66
C GLN A 582 -3.91 24.97 -6.40
N ALA A 583 -4.42 25.38 -5.23
CA ALA A 583 -5.83 25.25 -4.89
C ALA A 583 -6.74 26.10 -5.81
N ASP A 584 -6.31 27.33 -6.16
CA ASP A 584 -7.06 28.19 -7.06
C ASP A 584 -7.14 27.63 -8.47
N GLN A 585 -6.06 27.06 -8.99
CA GLN A 585 -6.07 26.34 -10.30
C GLN A 585 -7.05 25.17 -10.32
N LEU A 586 -7.20 24.43 -9.20
CA LEU A 586 -8.18 23.35 -9.08
C LEU A 586 -9.61 23.90 -9.01
N ALA A 587 -9.80 24.99 -8.29
CA ALA A 587 -11.08 25.68 -8.17
C ALA A 587 -11.55 26.21 -9.54
N GLU A 588 -10.67 26.89 -10.26
CA GLU A 588 -10.93 27.38 -11.63
C GLU A 588 -11.23 26.22 -12.60
N ALA A 589 -10.49 25.12 -12.50
CA ALA A 589 -10.74 23.94 -13.34
C ALA A 589 -12.15 23.36 -13.14
N ILE A 590 -12.66 23.30 -11.90
CA ILE A 590 -14.05 22.86 -11.64
C ILE A 590 -15.04 23.90 -12.16
N GLU A 591 -14.79 25.19 -11.93
CA GLU A 591 -15.67 26.26 -12.42
C GLU A 591 -15.79 26.24 -13.96
N GLU A 592 -14.73 25.83 -14.65
CA GLU A 592 -14.70 25.69 -16.10
C GLU A 592 -15.38 24.38 -16.58
N MET A 593 -15.00 23.21 -15.99
CA MET A 593 -15.52 21.90 -16.40
C MET A 593 -16.98 21.68 -16.00
N GLN A 594 -17.35 22.12 -14.81
CA GLN A 594 -18.65 21.85 -14.17
C GLN A 594 -19.19 23.12 -13.50
N PRO A 595 -19.59 24.16 -14.26
CA PRO A 595 -19.96 25.47 -13.72
C PRO A 595 -21.22 25.45 -12.83
N GLY A 596 -21.96 24.32 -12.80
CA GLY A 596 -23.09 24.09 -11.91
C GLY A 596 -22.70 23.99 -10.43
N PHE A 597 -21.43 23.77 -10.09
CA PHE A 597 -20.99 23.73 -8.69
C PHE A 597 -20.79 25.11 -8.09
N LEU A 598 -21.06 25.21 -6.78
CA LEU A 598 -20.66 26.34 -5.94
C LEU A 598 -19.26 26.03 -5.37
N VAL A 599 -18.27 26.76 -5.86
CA VAL A 599 -16.89 26.63 -5.44
C VAL A 599 -16.62 27.65 -4.33
N ASN A 600 -16.24 27.15 -3.15
CA ASN A 600 -15.82 27.98 -2.01
C ASN A 600 -14.29 27.97 -1.94
N LYS A 601 -13.68 29.15 -1.76
CA LYS A 601 -12.24 29.35 -1.69
C LYS A 601 -11.86 29.84 -0.30
N VAL A 602 -11.18 29.00 0.49
CA VAL A 602 -10.75 29.32 1.88
C VAL A 602 -9.23 29.32 1.92
N TYR A 603 -8.63 30.43 1.53
CA TYR A 603 -7.17 30.61 1.50
C TYR A 603 -6.74 31.38 2.75
N PHE A 604 -5.85 30.77 3.56
CA PHE A 604 -5.52 31.27 4.91
C PHE A 604 -5.09 32.71 4.92
N ASP A 605 -4.25 33.12 3.98
CA ASP A 605 -3.76 34.51 3.92
C ASP A 605 -4.81 35.54 3.48
N ALA A 606 -6.03 35.14 3.07
CA ALA A 606 -7.16 36.03 2.88
C ALA A 606 -7.81 36.42 4.21
N TYR A 607 -7.47 35.75 5.30
CA TYR A 607 -8.02 35.97 6.64
C TYR A 607 -6.97 36.59 7.57
N LYS A 608 -7.44 37.23 8.65
CA LYS A 608 -6.55 37.88 9.61
C LYS A 608 -5.86 36.83 10.49
N ARG A 609 -4.52 36.84 10.51
CA ARG A 609 -3.72 36.06 11.43
C ARG A 609 -3.75 36.66 12.83
N SER A 610 -3.96 35.87 13.85
CA SER A 610 -3.94 36.26 15.24
C SER A 610 -2.53 36.59 15.73
N SER A 611 -2.41 37.26 16.86
CA SER A 611 -1.10 37.51 17.51
C SER A 611 -0.41 36.24 18.01
N LEU A 612 -1.13 35.14 18.12
CA LEU A 612 -0.59 33.81 18.47
C LEU A 612 -0.17 33.00 17.26
N GLY A 613 -0.29 33.58 16.05
CA GLY A 613 0.07 32.91 14.81
C GLY A 613 -0.97 31.93 14.27
N THR A 614 -2.21 31.96 14.76
CA THR A 614 -3.32 31.09 14.32
C THR A 614 -4.31 31.80 13.42
N TYR A 615 -5.21 31.06 12.73
CA TYR A 615 -6.28 31.58 11.87
C TYR A 615 -7.68 31.19 12.38
N PRO A 616 -8.21 31.85 13.48
CA PRO A 616 -9.52 31.50 14.03
C PRO A 616 -10.67 31.65 13.04
N ASP A 617 -10.62 32.64 12.16
CA ASP A 617 -11.68 32.90 11.18
C ASP A 617 -11.69 31.82 10.07
N VAL A 618 -10.53 31.28 9.70
CA VAL A 618 -10.43 30.11 8.78
C VAL A 618 -11.05 28.89 9.43
N HIS A 619 -10.73 28.63 10.70
CA HIS A 619 -11.32 27.53 11.46
C HIS A 619 -12.84 27.60 11.47
N ASN A 620 -13.39 28.80 11.83
CA ASN A 620 -14.83 29.04 11.88
C ASN A 620 -15.49 28.86 10.51
N GLU A 621 -14.85 29.30 9.42
CA GLU A 621 -15.39 29.18 8.07
C GLU A 621 -15.41 27.71 7.62
N ILE A 622 -14.36 26.93 7.90
CA ILE A 622 -14.33 25.47 7.63
C ILE A 622 -15.48 24.79 8.39
N GLU A 623 -15.64 25.07 9.67
CA GLU A 623 -16.71 24.50 10.49
C GLU A 623 -18.11 24.86 9.94
N LYS A 624 -18.33 26.10 9.58
CA LYS A 624 -19.57 26.60 8.98
C LYS A 624 -19.87 25.89 7.65
N LEU A 625 -18.89 25.78 6.77
CA LEU A 625 -19.02 25.10 5.47
C LEU A 625 -19.35 23.62 5.65
N LEU A 626 -18.66 22.90 6.54
CA LEU A 626 -18.97 21.51 6.85
C LEU A 626 -20.39 21.32 7.42
N LYS A 627 -20.84 22.23 8.30
CA LYS A 627 -22.22 22.21 8.84
C LYS A 627 -23.26 22.50 7.77
N SER A 628 -22.96 23.36 6.79
CA SER A 628 -23.87 23.62 5.65
C SER A 628 -23.95 22.47 4.65
N GLY A 629 -22.96 21.58 4.69
CA GLY A 629 -22.83 20.40 3.83
C GLY A 629 -21.99 20.69 2.58
N GLN A 630 -21.07 19.79 2.32
CA GLN A 630 -20.15 19.81 1.18
C GLN A 630 -20.18 18.45 0.47
N LEU A 631 -20.04 18.45 -0.85
CA LEU A 631 -19.82 17.26 -1.64
C LEU A 631 -18.33 16.86 -1.56
N LEU A 632 -17.45 17.85 -1.66
CA LEU A 632 -16.01 17.67 -1.60
C LEU A 632 -15.38 18.80 -0.79
N ILE A 633 -14.38 18.45 0.02
CA ILE A 633 -13.43 19.38 0.62
C ILE A 633 -12.02 18.97 0.22
N ASN A 634 -11.28 19.90 -0.40
CA ASN A 634 -9.93 19.68 -0.89
C ASN A 634 -8.97 20.61 -0.14
N TYR A 635 -8.03 20.04 0.60
CA TYR A 635 -7.00 20.77 1.31
C TYR A 635 -5.64 20.61 0.63
N THR A 636 -4.95 21.72 0.42
CA THR A 636 -3.58 21.78 -0.11
C THR A 636 -2.70 22.59 0.85
N GLY A 637 -1.68 21.98 1.46
CA GLY A 637 -0.84 22.66 2.42
C GLY A 637 0.02 21.71 3.25
N HIS A 638 0.62 22.26 4.31
CA HIS A 638 1.34 21.49 5.32
C HIS A 638 0.38 20.70 6.21
N GLY A 639 0.88 19.65 6.86
CA GLY A 639 0.10 18.88 7.82
C GLY A 639 0.90 17.80 8.51
N SER A 640 0.22 17.10 9.38
CA SER A 640 0.75 16.04 10.21
C SER A 640 -0.29 14.95 10.45
N THR A 641 0.06 13.94 11.22
CA THR A 641 -0.89 12.89 11.65
C THR A 641 -2.05 13.41 12.49
N THR A 642 -2.03 14.67 12.97
CA THR A 642 -3.00 15.20 13.92
C THR A 642 -3.69 16.48 13.50
N HIS A 643 -3.20 17.20 12.49
CA HIS A 643 -3.76 18.50 12.09
C HIS A 643 -3.31 18.97 10.70
N TRP A 644 -4.04 19.91 10.14
CA TRP A 644 -3.70 20.69 8.96
C TRP A 644 -2.92 21.94 9.37
N ALA A 645 -1.91 22.27 8.60
CA ALA A 645 -1.01 23.41 8.72
C ALA A 645 -0.23 23.47 10.05
N ASP A 646 0.86 24.19 10.06
CA ASP A 646 1.65 24.47 11.27
C ASP A 646 0.82 25.26 12.30
N GLU A 647 -0.14 26.06 11.85
CA GLU A 647 -1.10 26.82 12.63
C GLU A 647 -2.19 25.97 13.30
N SER A 648 -2.21 24.67 13.01
CA SER A 648 -3.19 23.71 13.56
C SER A 648 -4.65 24.14 13.30
N VAL A 649 -4.95 24.57 12.09
CA VAL A 649 -6.25 25.16 11.72
C VAL A 649 -7.40 24.17 11.84
N TRP A 650 -7.17 22.91 11.51
CA TRP A 650 -8.16 21.83 11.64
C TRP A 650 -7.48 20.60 12.26
N THR A 651 -7.92 20.25 13.48
CA THR A 651 -7.25 19.24 14.29
C THR A 651 -8.05 17.93 14.41
N GLN A 652 -7.41 16.85 14.84
CA GLN A 652 -8.08 15.61 15.17
C GLN A 652 -9.16 15.80 16.27
N THR A 653 -8.94 16.73 17.18
CA THR A 653 -9.93 17.09 18.21
C THR A 653 -11.17 17.71 17.58
N ASP A 654 -11.00 18.60 16.60
CA ASP A 654 -12.12 19.22 15.88
C ASP A 654 -12.91 18.17 15.08
N ILE A 655 -12.20 17.25 14.42
CA ILE A 655 -12.80 16.13 13.70
C ILE A 655 -13.63 15.24 14.64
N ASN A 656 -13.08 14.87 15.79
CA ASN A 656 -13.76 14.00 16.75
C ASN A 656 -14.98 14.66 17.40
N ASN A 657 -14.96 15.98 17.57
CA ASN A 657 -16.05 16.76 18.16
C ASN A 657 -17.03 17.29 17.13
N SER A 658 -16.76 17.13 15.82
CA SER A 658 -17.64 17.62 14.77
C SER A 658 -18.95 16.84 14.73
N SER A 659 -20.02 17.55 14.36
CA SER A 659 -21.35 16.99 14.18
C SER A 659 -22.05 17.65 13.00
N TYR A 660 -22.15 16.96 11.89
CA TYR A 660 -22.87 17.38 10.69
C TYR A 660 -23.33 16.16 9.89
N LYS A 661 -24.43 16.31 9.17
CA LYS A 661 -25.15 15.21 8.52
C LYS A 661 -24.55 14.79 7.17
N HIS A 662 -24.16 15.79 6.37
CA HIS A 662 -23.75 15.59 4.98
C HIS A 662 -22.26 15.24 4.93
N LEU A 663 -21.94 14.08 4.39
CA LEU A 663 -20.60 13.52 4.43
C LEU A 663 -19.82 13.81 3.15
N PRO A 664 -18.86 14.75 3.17
CA PRO A 664 -18.04 15.02 2.00
C PRO A 664 -17.05 13.89 1.70
N VAL A 665 -16.61 13.84 0.45
CA VAL A 665 -15.32 13.23 0.10
C VAL A 665 -14.22 14.23 0.44
N TRP A 666 -13.18 13.79 1.14
CA TRP A 666 -12.02 14.60 1.48
C TRP A 666 -10.88 14.33 0.52
N VAL A 667 -10.21 15.37 0.07
CA VAL A 667 -8.89 15.29 -0.57
C VAL A 667 -7.89 16.03 0.30
N THR A 668 -6.85 15.35 0.77
CA THR A 668 -5.86 15.96 1.66
C THR A 668 -4.47 15.83 1.04
N ALA A 669 -4.12 16.81 0.20
CA ALA A 669 -2.81 16.91 -0.44
C ALA A 669 -1.79 17.53 0.53
N THR A 670 -1.49 16.80 1.61
CA THR A 670 -0.60 17.18 2.71
C THR A 670 0.18 15.99 3.23
N CYS A 671 1.12 16.18 4.15
CA CYS A 671 1.98 15.13 4.69
C CYS A 671 1.29 14.32 5.78
N ASP A 672 1.52 12.99 5.82
CA ASP A 672 1.24 12.06 6.94
C ASP A 672 -0.20 12.05 7.50
N PHE A 673 -1.18 12.69 6.88
CA PHE A 673 -2.51 12.94 7.48
C PHE A 673 -3.27 11.65 7.81
N THR A 674 -3.04 10.58 7.04
CA THR A 674 -3.66 9.26 7.27
C THR A 674 -2.62 8.17 7.38
N ARG A 675 -1.86 8.19 8.44
CA ARG A 675 -0.87 7.15 8.74
C ARG A 675 -1.57 5.95 9.36
N PHE A 676 -2.37 5.24 8.57
CA PHE A 676 -3.24 4.13 9.00
C PHE A 676 -2.45 2.95 9.60
N ASP A 677 -1.18 2.83 9.30
CA ASP A 677 -0.31 1.77 9.80
C ASP A 677 0.43 2.13 11.11
N ASP A 678 0.03 3.21 11.78
CA ASP A 678 0.55 3.58 13.11
C ASP A 678 -0.22 2.86 14.23
N VAL A 679 0.40 2.77 15.41
CA VAL A 679 -0.26 2.29 16.64
C VAL A 679 -1.40 3.22 17.07
N LYS A 680 -1.30 4.50 16.76
CA LYS A 680 -2.30 5.53 17.08
C LYS A 680 -3.13 5.87 15.86
N THR A 681 -4.43 6.03 16.08
CA THR A 681 -5.34 6.53 15.04
C THR A 681 -4.95 7.95 14.63
N SER A 682 -4.74 8.19 13.35
CA SER A 682 -4.43 9.49 12.76
C SER A 682 -5.69 10.35 12.54
N ALA A 683 -5.49 11.64 12.23
CA ALA A 683 -6.59 12.56 11.95
C ALA A 683 -7.41 12.13 10.72
N GLY A 684 -6.75 11.66 9.65
CA GLY A 684 -7.45 11.18 8.47
C GLY A 684 -8.28 9.91 8.73
N GLU A 685 -7.77 8.96 9.52
CA GLU A 685 -8.59 7.84 9.99
C GLU A 685 -9.80 8.33 10.80
N SER A 686 -9.60 9.32 11.69
CA SER A 686 -10.68 9.89 12.49
C SER A 686 -11.77 10.56 11.64
N VAL A 687 -11.42 11.15 10.48
CA VAL A 687 -12.42 11.66 9.51
C VAL A 687 -13.30 10.52 9.01
N PHE A 688 -12.71 9.38 8.64
CA PHE A 688 -13.48 8.23 8.15
C PHE A 688 -14.26 7.54 9.27
N LEU A 689 -13.61 7.28 10.41
CA LEU A 689 -14.15 6.51 11.53
C LEU A 689 -15.19 7.26 12.37
N ASN A 690 -15.36 8.57 12.19
CA ASN A 690 -16.41 9.31 12.88
C ASN A 690 -17.81 8.76 12.45
N PRO A 691 -18.62 8.23 13.37
CA PRO A 691 -19.85 7.54 13.01
C PRO A 691 -21.00 8.48 12.57
N THR A 692 -20.93 9.75 12.91
CA THR A 692 -22.03 10.72 12.71
C THR A 692 -21.66 11.91 11.84
N SER A 693 -20.37 12.07 11.54
CA SER A 693 -19.82 13.18 10.73
C SER A 693 -18.53 12.76 10.03
N GLY A 694 -17.60 13.69 9.82
CA GLY A 694 -16.32 13.39 9.15
C GLY A 694 -16.46 13.33 7.63
N GLY A 695 -16.07 12.23 7.00
CA GLY A 695 -16.16 12.04 5.56
C GLY A 695 -16.64 10.63 5.19
N ILE A 696 -17.15 10.48 3.97
CA ILE A 696 -17.53 9.17 3.44
C ILE A 696 -16.31 8.43 2.87
N ALA A 697 -15.34 9.17 2.36
CA ALA A 697 -14.09 8.67 1.85
C ALA A 697 -13.02 9.77 1.87
N LEU A 698 -11.75 9.38 1.81
CA LEU A 698 -10.61 10.29 1.71
C LEU A 698 -9.63 9.82 0.64
N PHE A 699 -9.22 10.75 -0.23
CA PHE A 699 -7.98 10.66 -1.00
C PHE A 699 -6.88 11.35 -0.19
N THR A 700 -5.95 10.61 0.37
CA THR A 700 -5.12 11.08 1.47
C THR A 700 -3.73 10.45 1.47
N THR A 701 -2.84 10.92 2.34
CA THR A 701 -1.44 10.51 2.35
C THR A 701 -1.05 9.71 3.58
N THR A 702 -0.20 8.70 3.35
CA THR A 702 0.33 7.83 4.40
C THR A 702 1.67 8.28 4.97
N ARG A 703 2.41 9.08 4.22
CA ARG A 703 3.76 9.57 4.55
C ARG A 703 3.97 10.98 4.00
N VAL A 704 5.16 11.52 4.27
CA VAL A 704 5.60 12.81 3.73
C VAL A 704 5.58 12.81 2.21
N VAL A 705 5.09 13.89 1.63
CA VAL A 705 4.91 14.07 0.19
C VAL A 705 5.48 15.43 -0.25
N PHE A 706 5.69 15.60 -1.56
CA PHE A 706 6.27 16.82 -2.14
C PHE A 706 5.22 17.67 -2.85
N SER A 707 5.17 18.95 -2.52
CA SER A 707 4.14 19.91 -2.98
C SER A 707 3.90 19.90 -4.49
N GLY A 708 4.98 19.91 -5.31
CA GLY A 708 4.84 19.90 -6.77
C GLY A 708 4.22 18.62 -7.32
N ASN A 709 4.58 17.46 -6.75
CA ASN A 709 4.01 16.17 -7.13
C ASN A 709 2.55 16.05 -6.65
N ASN A 710 2.26 16.60 -5.47
CA ASN A 710 0.89 16.68 -4.94
C ASN A 710 -0.03 17.49 -5.86
N ALA A 711 0.44 18.64 -6.38
CA ALA A 711 -0.33 19.46 -7.30
C ALA A 711 -0.70 18.69 -8.58
N ASN A 712 0.27 17.95 -9.15
CA ASN A 712 0.03 17.13 -10.35
C ASN A 712 -0.97 16.01 -10.08
N LEU A 713 -0.84 15.31 -8.95
CA LEU A 713 -1.76 14.24 -8.56
C LEU A 713 -3.16 14.79 -8.30
N ASN A 714 -3.26 15.88 -7.51
CA ASN A 714 -4.53 16.49 -7.14
C ASN A 714 -5.28 17.00 -8.39
N LYS A 715 -4.55 17.62 -9.34
CA LYS A 715 -5.15 18.03 -10.62
C LYS A 715 -5.70 16.84 -11.39
N ALA A 716 -4.91 15.80 -11.58
CA ALA A 716 -5.35 14.59 -12.28
C ALA A 716 -6.55 13.92 -11.56
N LEU A 717 -6.59 13.97 -10.23
CA LEU A 717 -7.71 13.44 -9.45
C LEU A 717 -8.99 14.25 -9.68
N ILE A 718 -8.92 15.55 -9.65
CA ILE A 718 -10.08 16.43 -9.93
C ILE A 718 -10.59 16.21 -11.35
N ASP A 719 -9.70 16.13 -12.34
CA ASP A 719 -10.06 15.84 -13.74
C ASP A 719 -10.78 14.48 -13.88
N ASN A 720 -10.42 13.47 -13.08
CA ASN A 720 -11.06 12.15 -13.08
C ASN A 720 -12.35 12.07 -12.24
N LEU A 721 -12.50 12.89 -11.19
CA LEU A 721 -13.70 12.93 -10.36
C LEU A 721 -14.86 13.70 -11.00
N PHE A 722 -14.58 14.77 -11.76
CA PHE A 722 -15.57 15.71 -12.29
C PHE A 722 -15.71 15.62 -13.81
N GLN A 723 -15.89 14.43 -14.35
CA GLN A 723 -16.11 14.25 -15.78
C GLN A 723 -17.45 14.84 -16.25
N GLU A 724 -17.45 15.44 -17.43
CA GLU A 724 -18.64 16.09 -18.00
C GLU A 724 -19.78 15.12 -18.33
N ASP A 725 -19.43 13.94 -18.88
CA ASP A 725 -20.42 12.95 -19.27
C ASP A 725 -20.85 12.11 -18.05
N ALA A 726 -22.12 12.21 -17.69
CA ALA A 726 -22.73 11.45 -16.61
C ALA A 726 -22.57 9.92 -16.75
N ASN A 727 -22.47 9.41 -17.99
CA ASN A 727 -22.34 7.98 -18.28
C ASN A 727 -20.87 7.49 -18.17
N SER A 728 -19.91 8.41 -18.10
CA SER A 728 -18.47 8.12 -18.02
C SER A 728 -17.90 8.33 -16.60
N ARG A 729 -18.75 8.61 -15.61
CA ARG A 729 -18.31 8.93 -14.25
C ARG A 729 -17.67 7.74 -13.58
N TYR A 730 -16.45 7.92 -13.13
CA TYR A 730 -15.71 6.92 -12.38
C TYR A 730 -16.21 6.77 -10.95
N THR A 731 -16.09 5.56 -10.40
CA THR A 731 -16.14 5.36 -8.95
C THR A 731 -14.90 5.97 -8.28
N LEU A 732 -14.91 6.09 -6.95
CA LEU A 732 -13.75 6.65 -6.23
C LEU A 732 -12.47 5.84 -6.48
N GLY A 733 -12.57 4.52 -6.52
CA GLY A 733 -11.43 3.64 -6.83
C GLY A 733 -10.93 3.78 -8.26
N GLU A 734 -11.84 3.88 -9.24
CA GLU A 734 -11.49 4.11 -10.64
C GLU A 734 -10.83 5.48 -10.83
N ALA A 735 -11.36 6.53 -10.20
CA ALA A 735 -10.77 7.86 -10.26
C ALA A 735 -9.33 7.86 -9.72
N MET A 736 -9.06 7.19 -8.58
CA MET A 736 -7.71 7.05 -8.04
C MET A 736 -6.81 6.23 -8.98
N MET A 737 -7.30 5.10 -9.49
CA MET A 737 -6.57 4.24 -10.41
C MET A 737 -6.15 5.03 -11.67
N TYR A 738 -7.08 5.69 -12.36
CA TYR A 738 -6.77 6.45 -13.57
C TYR A 738 -5.86 7.64 -13.30
N THR A 739 -6.00 8.30 -12.16
CA THR A 739 -5.09 9.34 -11.69
C THR A 739 -3.65 8.83 -11.59
N LYS A 740 -3.44 7.74 -10.88
CA LYS A 740 -2.10 7.18 -10.66
C LYS A 740 -1.48 6.56 -11.92
N ARG A 741 -2.29 6.07 -12.85
CA ARG A 741 -1.81 5.57 -14.15
C ARG A 741 -1.14 6.67 -15.00
N GLN A 742 -1.48 7.93 -14.79
CA GLN A 742 -0.90 9.08 -15.50
C GLN A 742 0.47 9.49 -14.92
N LEU A 743 0.79 9.05 -13.70
CA LEU A 743 1.99 9.47 -12.95
C LEU A 743 3.08 8.38 -12.97
N ASN A 744 4.36 8.81 -12.94
CA ASN A 744 5.52 7.93 -12.98
C ASN A 744 6.56 8.26 -11.89
N ASP A 745 6.12 8.84 -10.77
CA ASP A 745 6.98 9.16 -9.63
C ASP A 745 6.57 8.37 -8.39
N SER A 746 7.47 8.29 -7.40
CA SER A 746 7.23 7.54 -6.15
C SER A 746 6.26 8.25 -5.19
N ASN A 747 6.04 9.56 -5.34
CA ASN A 747 5.15 10.33 -4.47
C ASN A 747 3.71 9.79 -4.51
N LYS A 748 3.26 9.29 -5.69
CA LYS A 748 1.94 8.68 -5.85
C LYS A 748 1.69 7.50 -4.91
N LEU A 749 2.76 6.77 -4.50
CA LEU A 749 2.65 5.60 -3.63
C LEU A 749 2.23 5.96 -2.21
N ASN A 750 2.42 7.21 -1.81
CA ASN A 750 2.00 7.71 -0.52
C ASN A 750 0.53 8.14 -0.48
N PHE A 751 -0.14 8.25 -1.61
CA PHE A 751 -1.58 8.53 -1.66
C PHE A 751 -2.37 7.23 -1.63
N ILE A 752 -3.44 7.18 -0.85
CA ILE A 752 -4.37 6.05 -0.77
C ILE A 752 -5.82 6.54 -0.76
N LEU A 753 -6.74 5.64 -1.04
CA LEU A 753 -8.17 5.83 -0.82
C LEU A 753 -8.59 5.14 0.49
N ILE A 754 -8.94 5.92 1.49
CA ILE A 754 -9.67 5.45 2.66
C ILE A 754 -11.15 5.53 2.32
N GLY A 755 -11.82 4.39 2.28
CA GLY A 755 -13.22 4.28 1.87
C GLY A 755 -13.45 3.15 0.88
N ASP A 756 -14.67 3.05 0.40
CA ASP A 756 -15.11 2.02 -0.53
C ASP A 756 -14.72 2.39 -1.98
N PRO A 757 -13.91 1.56 -2.67
CA PRO A 757 -13.46 1.87 -4.02
C PRO A 757 -14.58 1.78 -5.07
N ALA A 758 -15.66 1.06 -4.81
CA ALA A 758 -16.79 0.93 -5.72
C ALA A 758 -17.84 2.03 -5.52
N LEU A 759 -17.65 2.91 -4.53
CA LEU A 759 -18.58 3.99 -4.23
C LEU A 759 -18.59 5.05 -5.34
N LYS A 760 -19.79 5.44 -5.76
CA LYS A 760 -19.98 6.53 -6.73
C LYS A 760 -20.02 7.87 -6.03
N PHE A 761 -19.43 8.88 -6.68
CA PHE A 761 -19.48 10.26 -6.20
C PHE A 761 -20.88 10.85 -6.43
N ALA A 762 -21.56 11.28 -5.36
CA ALA A 762 -23.01 11.54 -5.36
C ALA A 762 -23.33 12.98 -5.80
N TYR A 763 -23.03 13.37 -7.03
CA TYR A 763 -23.48 14.66 -7.55
C TYR A 763 -24.67 14.53 -8.53
N PRO A 764 -25.47 15.62 -8.73
CA PRO A 764 -26.69 15.57 -9.51
C PRO A 764 -26.50 15.08 -10.95
N GLU A 765 -27.43 14.27 -11.45
CA GLU A 765 -27.35 13.69 -12.80
C GLU A 765 -28.11 14.51 -13.85
N TYR A 766 -29.19 15.19 -13.44
CA TYR A 766 -30.00 16.04 -14.31
C TYR A 766 -29.40 17.42 -14.41
N LYS A 767 -29.75 18.17 -15.48
CA LYS A 767 -29.31 19.55 -15.72
C LYS A 767 -30.47 20.52 -15.58
N ALA A 768 -30.28 21.62 -14.84
CA ALA A 768 -31.19 22.75 -14.80
C ALA A 768 -30.70 23.83 -15.75
N ARG A 769 -31.54 24.26 -16.71
CA ARG A 769 -31.19 25.21 -17.78
C ARG A 769 -32.14 26.41 -17.75
N VAL A 770 -31.58 27.63 -17.72
CA VAL A 770 -32.34 28.85 -17.93
C VAL A 770 -32.73 28.94 -19.41
N THR A 771 -33.98 29.25 -19.69
CA THR A 771 -34.53 29.38 -21.05
C THR A 771 -34.96 30.79 -21.39
N ALA A 772 -35.39 31.61 -20.39
CA ALA A 772 -35.76 32.98 -20.60
C ALA A 772 -35.53 33.84 -19.33
N VAL A 773 -35.34 35.14 -19.52
CA VAL A 773 -35.28 36.17 -18.46
C VAL A 773 -36.25 37.30 -18.83
N ASN A 774 -37.16 37.66 -17.91
CA ASN A 774 -38.23 38.66 -18.12
C ASN A 774 -39.08 38.37 -19.37
N GLY A 775 -39.29 37.08 -19.72
CA GLY A 775 -40.03 36.66 -20.89
C GLY A 775 -39.25 36.70 -22.22
N GLU A 776 -38.01 37.16 -22.23
CA GLU A 776 -37.13 37.17 -23.37
C GLU A 776 -36.26 35.90 -23.37
N ALA A 777 -36.23 35.15 -24.50
CA ALA A 777 -35.43 33.94 -24.61
C ALA A 777 -33.94 34.22 -24.52
N VAL A 778 -33.19 33.30 -23.89
CA VAL A 778 -31.73 33.38 -23.78
C VAL A 778 -31.11 33.49 -25.20
N SER A 779 -30.22 34.47 -25.37
CA SER A 779 -29.48 34.74 -26.59
C SER A 779 -27.99 35.00 -26.31
N ASP A 780 -27.23 35.35 -27.35
CA ASP A 780 -25.81 35.67 -27.18
C ASP A 780 -25.58 37.04 -26.49
N GLU A 781 -26.61 37.90 -26.42
CA GLU A 781 -26.54 39.16 -25.68
C GLU A 781 -26.87 38.97 -24.21
N PRO A 782 -26.02 39.45 -23.25
CA PRO A 782 -26.25 39.28 -21.85
C PRO A 782 -27.39 40.17 -21.34
N PHE A 783 -28.21 39.64 -20.42
CA PHE A 783 -29.25 40.42 -19.73
C PHE A 783 -28.63 41.44 -18.75
N GLU A 784 -29.36 42.54 -18.44
CA GLU A 784 -28.94 43.52 -17.44
C GLU A 784 -29.73 43.34 -16.14
N PHE A 785 -29.03 43.02 -15.04
CA PHE A 785 -29.60 43.00 -13.69
C PHE A 785 -29.26 44.32 -13.00
N LYS A 786 -30.17 45.31 -13.14
CA LYS A 786 -29.98 46.67 -12.58
C LYS A 786 -30.46 46.70 -11.13
N ALA A 787 -29.81 47.50 -10.30
CA ALA A 787 -30.30 47.76 -8.93
C ALA A 787 -31.76 48.20 -8.94
N LEU A 788 -32.57 47.68 -8.03
CA LEU A 788 -34.01 47.93 -7.86
C LEU A 788 -34.87 47.43 -9.07
N SER A 789 -34.33 46.60 -9.96
CA SER A 789 -35.15 45.95 -11.00
C SER A 789 -35.75 44.64 -10.50
N ARG A 790 -36.93 44.32 -11.00
CA ARG A 790 -37.58 43.03 -10.83
C ARG A 790 -37.17 42.11 -11.95
N ILE A 791 -36.59 40.97 -11.61
CA ILE A 791 -36.11 39.96 -12.59
C ILE A 791 -36.94 38.71 -12.43
N THR A 792 -37.46 38.19 -13.52
CA THR A 792 -38.11 36.88 -13.61
C THR A 792 -37.24 35.94 -14.43
N VAL A 793 -36.85 34.84 -13.87
CA VAL A 793 -36.04 33.76 -14.54
C VAL A 793 -36.95 32.57 -14.79
N GLU A 794 -36.92 32.05 -16.02
CA GLU A 794 -37.64 30.86 -16.45
C GLU A 794 -36.67 29.78 -16.94
N GLY A 795 -37.02 28.54 -16.70
CA GLY A 795 -36.14 27.44 -17.14
C GLY A 795 -36.79 26.08 -17.12
N GLU A 796 -35.97 25.09 -17.45
CA GLU A 796 -36.38 23.70 -17.59
C GLU A 796 -35.34 22.74 -17.04
N ILE A 797 -35.76 21.49 -16.74
CA ILE A 797 -34.91 20.40 -16.31
C ILE A 797 -34.69 19.44 -17.50
N LEU A 798 -33.43 19.08 -17.73
CA LEU A 798 -33.02 18.06 -18.70
C LEU A 798 -32.58 16.81 -17.97
N ASN A 799 -32.94 15.65 -18.52
CA ASN A 799 -32.45 14.35 -18.03
C ASN A 799 -30.99 14.11 -18.42
N PRO A 800 -30.33 13.07 -17.94
CA PRO A 800 -28.93 12.76 -18.27
C PRO A 800 -28.63 12.61 -19.77
N SER A 801 -29.65 12.26 -20.60
CA SER A 801 -29.49 12.21 -22.06
C SER A 801 -29.61 13.58 -22.75
N GLY A 802 -29.84 14.66 -21.97
CA GLY A 802 -30.04 16.02 -22.49
C GLY A 802 -31.47 16.31 -22.99
N SER A 803 -32.42 15.39 -22.83
CA SER A 803 -33.82 15.58 -23.21
C SER A 803 -34.63 16.22 -22.09
N PHE A 804 -35.69 16.96 -22.46
CA PHE A 804 -36.59 17.57 -21.48
C PHE A 804 -37.23 16.56 -20.54
N ALA A 805 -37.15 16.82 -19.22
CA ALA A 805 -37.62 15.92 -18.18
C ALA A 805 -39.03 16.33 -17.66
N ALA A 806 -40.06 16.07 -18.45
CA ALA A 806 -41.45 16.44 -18.09
C ALA A 806 -41.97 15.77 -16.83
N ASP A 807 -41.35 14.68 -16.37
CA ASP A 807 -41.70 13.94 -15.14
C ASP A 807 -41.00 14.47 -13.89
N PHE A 808 -40.15 15.53 -14.03
CA PHE A 808 -39.48 16.12 -12.88
C PHE A 808 -40.39 17.14 -12.19
N THR A 809 -40.80 16.83 -10.95
CA THR A 809 -41.57 17.76 -10.10
C THR A 809 -40.92 17.79 -8.74
N GLY A 810 -40.64 18.99 -8.21
CA GLY A 810 -39.88 19.13 -6.98
C GLY A 810 -39.64 20.56 -6.57
N VAL A 811 -38.53 20.82 -5.89
CA VAL A 811 -38.11 22.11 -5.36
C VAL A 811 -36.83 22.57 -6.09
N LEU A 812 -36.81 23.83 -6.52
CA LEU A 812 -35.65 24.56 -7.01
C LEU A 812 -35.05 25.37 -5.86
N SER A 813 -33.75 25.29 -5.69
CA SER A 813 -32.95 26.23 -4.90
C SER A 813 -32.10 27.06 -5.87
N SER A 814 -32.22 28.38 -5.79
CA SER A 814 -31.47 29.30 -6.65
C SER A 814 -30.60 30.24 -5.79
N THR A 815 -29.36 30.45 -6.21
CA THR A 815 -28.45 31.40 -5.61
C THR A 815 -27.88 32.31 -6.72
N ILE A 816 -28.05 33.61 -6.57
CA ILE A 816 -27.53 34.58 -7.53
C ILE A 816 -26.45 35.39 -6.87
N PHE A 817 -25.30 35.41 -7.50
CA PHE A 817 -24.13 36.15 -7.08
C PHE A 817 -23.96 37.42 -7.92
N ASP A 818 -23.46 38.44 -7.25
CA ASP A 818 -22.98 39.70 -7.89
C ASP A 818 -21.81 39.36 -8.86
N SER A 819 -21.33 40.36 -9.50
CA SER A 819 -20.20 40.26 -10.40
C SER A 819 -18.94 39.73 -9.70
N GLN A 820 -18.15 38.96 -10.44
CA GLN A 820 -16.87 38.46 -9.99
C GLN A 820 -15.93 39.59 -9.56
N SER A 821 -15.28 39.44 -8.43
CA SER A 821 -14.37 40.40 -7.83
C SER A 821 -12.96 39.82 -7.68
N SER A 822 -11.97 40.72 -7.82
CA SER A 822 -10.57 40.36 -7.55
C SER A 822 -10.27 40.55 -6.06
N ILE A 823 -9.92 39.44 -5.39
CA ILE A 823 -9.56 39.45 -3.96
C ILE A 823 -8.05 39.31 -3.84
N THR A 824 -7.43 40.18 -3.07
CA THR A 824 -5.99 40.13 -2.78
C THR A 824 -5.78 39.75 -1.33
N THR A 825 -4.97 38.74 -1.06
CA THR A 825 -4.65 38.28 0.29
C THR A 825 -3.86 39.33 1.09
N LEU A 826 -3.80 39.15 2.41
CA LEU A 826 -3.22 40.14 3.34
C LEU A 826 -1.68 40.16 3.33
N GLY A 827 -1.03 39.03 2.97
CA GLY A 827 0.43 38.89 3.03
C GLY A 827 0.92 38.70 4.46
N ASN A 828 0.20 37.95 5.28
CA ASN A 828 0.53 37.76 6.70
C ASN A 828 1.87 37.03 6.90
N SER A 829 2.10 35.96 6.15
CA SER A 829 3.30 35.13 6.21
C SER A 829 3.95 34.87 4.84
N SER A 830 3.35 35.43 3.77
CA SER A 830 3.77 35.17 2.40
C SER A 830 3.64 36.42 1.51
N GLU A 831 4.05 36.29 0.24
CA GLU A 831 3.69 37.27 -0.78
C GLU A 831 2.18 37.30 -0.97
N LYS A 832 1.62 38.47 -1.26
CA LYS A 832 0.21 38.64 -1.58
C LYS A 832 -0.16 37.88 -2.83
N PHE A 833 -1.25 37.15 -2.76
CA PHE A 833 -1.84 36.42 -3.86
C PHE A 833 -3.17 37.06 -4.26
N THR A 834 -3.46 37.13 -5.56
CA THR A 834 -4.71 37.68 -6.06
C THR A 834 -5.48 36.63 -6.83
N TYR A 835 -6.74 36.39 -6.51
CA TYR A 835 -7.63 35.45 -7.12
C TYR A 835 -9.01 36.06 -7.40
N LEU A 836 -9.80 35.36 -8.20
CA LEU A 836 -11.17 35.78 -8.53
C LEU A 836 -12.18 34.99 -7.71
N ASP A 837 -13.22 35.66 -7.20
CA ASP A 837 -14.31 35.05 -6.44
C ASP A 837 -15.61 35.81 -6.58
N TYR A 838 -16.73 35.22 -6.13
CA TYR A 838 -18.07 35.80 -6.05
C TYR A 838 -18.45 36.09 -4.58
N PRO A 839 -17.92 37.13 -3.94
CA PRO A 839 -18.07 37.36 -2.50
C PRO A 839 -19.48 37.82 -2.07
N ASN A 840 -20.26 38.38 -2.99
CA ASN A 840 -21.56 38.99 -2.70
C ASN A 840 -22.69 38.16 -3.30
N THR A 841 -23.67 37.79 -2.49
CA THR A 841 -24.92 37.16 -2.93
C THR A 841 -26.03 38.18 -3.08
N ILE A 842 -26.66 38.20 -4.25
CA ILE A 842 -27.79 39.12 -4.56
C ILE A 842 -29.10 38.49 -4.07
N TYR A 843 -29.26 37.17 -4.25
CA TYR A 843 -30.51 36.49 -3.95
C TYR A 843 -30.29 35.01 -3.60
N ILE A 844 -31.04 34.54 -2.63
CA ILE A 844 -31.21 33.12 -2.32
C ILE A 844 -32.70 32.83 -2.23
N GLY A 845 -33.18 31.85 -2.99
CA GLY A 845 -34.59 31.51 -3.02
C GLY A 845 -34.88 30.02 -3.16
N ARG A 846 -36.11 29.67 -2.84
CA ARG A 846 -36.69 28.35 -3.09
C ARG A 846 -37.98 28.49 -3.84
N ASP A 847 -38.11 27.74 -4.95
CA ASP A 847 -39.28 27.76 -5.83
C ASP A 847 -39.68 26.35 -6.22
N SER A 848 -40.78 26.19 -6.90
CA SER A 848 -41.27 24.87 -7.37
C SER A 848 -40.81 24.58 -8.79
N VAL A 849 -40.45 23.34 -9.03
CA VAL A 849 -40.37 22.76 -10.38
C VAL A 849 -41.62 21.97 -10.63
N ARG A 850 -42.31 22.21 -11.73
CA ARG A 850 -43.56 21.51 -12.11
C ARG A 850 -43.43 21.01 -13.55
N ASN A 851 -43.59 19.70 -13.73
CA ASN A 851 -43.52 19.08 -15.07
C ASN A 851 -42.25 19.50 -15.81
N GLY A 852 -41.11 19.49 -15.14
CA GLY A 852 -39.81 19.83 -15.70
C GLY A 852 -39.53 21.30 -15.94
N LYS A 853 -40.46 22.20 -15.56
CA LYS A 853 -40.31 23.66 -15.73
C LYS A 853 -40.28 24.38 -14.39
N PHE A 854 -39.52 25.50 -14.34
CA PHE A 854 -39.48 26.42 -13.20
C PHE A 854 -39.54 27.88 -13.63
N SER A 855 -40.04 28.71 -12.73
CA SER A 855 -39.99 30.17 -12.87
C SER A 855 -39.95 30.78 -11.48
N PHE A 856 -39.08 31.74 -11.27
CA PHE A 856 -38.97 32.51 -10.03
C PHE A 856 -38.70 33.99 -10.31
N THR A 857 -39.09 34.82 -9.37
CA THR A 857 -38.94 36.27 -9.50
C THR A 857 -38.25 36.82 -8.23
N PHE A 858 -37.32 37.75 -8.42
CA PHE A 858 -36.63 38.43 -7.32
C PHE A 858 -36.41 39.89 -7.62
N MET A 859 -36.13 40.68 -6.58
CA MET A 859 -35.73 42.06 -6.67
C MET A 859 -34.20 42.18 -6.53
N VAL A 860 -33.54 42.85 -7.47
CA VAL A 860 -32.10 43.13 -7.35
C VAL A 860 -31.89 44.17 -6.24
N PRO A 861 -31.10 43.92 -5.20
CA PRO A 861 -30.88 44.88 -4.12
C PRO A 861 -30.17 46.14 -4.62
N LYS A 862 -30.19 47.20 -3.78
CA LYS A 862 -29.56 48.49 -4.11
C LYS A 862 -28.02 48.43 -4.00
N ASP A 863 -27.51 47.60 -3.12
CA ASP A 863 -26.10 47.49 -2.74
C ASP A 863 -25.30 46.47 -3.57
N ILE A 864 -25.48 46.48 -4.89
CA ILE A 864 -24.69 45.71 -5.86
C ILE A 864 -23.36 46.38 -6.17
N SER A 865 -22.46 45.67 -6.83
CA SER A 865 -21.10 46.15 -7.13
C SER A 865 -21.04 47.27 -8.16
N TYR A 866 -22.07 47.47 -8.97
CA TYR A 866 -22.11 48.43 -10.10
C TYR A 866 -20.95 48.32 -11.08
N SER A 867 -20.30 47.13 -11.16
CA SER A 867 -19.08 46.89 -11.95
C SER A 867 -19.37 46.72 -13.42
N ASN A 868 -20.63 46.46 -13.81
CA ASN A 868 -21.06 46.07 -15.16
C ASN A 868 -20.31 44.85 -15.67
N LYS A 869 -20.05 43.89 -14.82
CA LYS A 869 -19.44 42.57 -15.13
C LYS A 869 -20.47 41.45 -14.99
N LYS A 870 -20.12 40.27 -15.54
CA LYS A 870 -20.99 39.08 -15.43
C LYS A 870 -21.15 38.62 -13.97
N GLY A 871 -22.39 38.32 -13.59
CA GLY A 871 -22.70 37.60 -12.37
C GLY A 871 -22.79 36.11 -12.58
N LYS A 872 -23.15 35.35 -11.55
CA LYS A 872 -23.38 33.91 -11.58
C LYS A 872 -24.73 33.58 -10.96
N LEU A 873 -25.56 32.86 -11.68
CA LEU A 873 -26.75 32.21 -11.13
C LEU A 873 -26.45 30.71 -11.00
N ASN A 874 -26.57 30.16 -9.80
CA ASN A 874 -26.45 28.73 -9.51
C ASN A 874 -27.84 28.15 -9.23
N LEU A 875 -28.13 26.97 -9.78
CA LEU A 875 -29.40 26.28 -9.69
C LEU A 875 -29.18 24.86 -9.17
N TYR A 876 -29.97 24.48 -8.18
CA TYR A 876 -30.10 23.12 -7.72
C TYR A 876 -31.56 22.75 -7.63
N ALA A 877 -32.00 21.63 -8.21
CA ALA A 877 -33.35 21.15 -8.06
C ALA A 877 -33.39 19.71 -7.57
N SER A 878 -34.32 19.38 -6.70
CA SER A 878 -34.54 18.03 -6.21
C SER A 878 -36.02 17.64 -6.27
N SER A 879 -36.27 16.42 -6.71
CA SER A 879 -37.54 15.73 -6.59
C SER A 879 -37.44 14.69 -5.45
N GLU A 880 -38.35 13.71 -5.40
CA GLU A 880 -38.24 12.62 -4.41
C GLU A 880 -37.01 11.73 -4.64
N THR A 881 -36.54 11.56 -5.89
CA THR A 881 -35.48 10.61 -6.26
C THR A 881 -34.47 11.14 -7.27
N LYS A 882 -34.65 12.38 -7.77
CA LYS A 882 -33.87 12.97 -8.84
C LYS A 882 -33.30 14.29 -8.40
N GLU A 883 -32.09 14.61 -8.87
CA GLU A 883 -31.42 15.86 -8.60
C GLU A 883 -30.89 16.47 -9.89
N ALA A 884 -31.03 17.80 -10.01
CA ALA A 884 -30.53 18.57 -11.13
C ALA A 884 -29.67 19.72 -10.66
N GLN A 885 -28.64 20.06 -11.40
CA GLN A 885 -27.79 21.22 -11.19
C GLN A 885 -27.66 22.04 -12.47
N GLY A 886 -27.37 23.33 -12.30
CA GLY A 886 -27.09 24.20 -13.44
C GLY A 886 -26.53 25.55 -13.03
N SER A 887 -26.09 26.29 -14.01
CA SER A 887 -25.61 27.66 -13.86
C SER A 887 -25.99 28.51 -15.06
N PHE A 888 -26.03 29.83 -14.83
CA PHE A 888 -26.25 30.78 -15.90
C PHE A 888 -25.37 32.04 -15.67
N PHE A 889 -24.66 32.47 -16.69
CA PHE A 889 -23.70 33.58 -16.64
C PHE A 889 -24.00 34.71 -17.62
N ASP A 890 -25.04 34.56 -18.46
CA ASP A 890 -25.31 35.54 -19.53
C ASP A 890 -26.16 36.71 -19.02
N PHE A 891 -25.69 37.31 -17.93
CA PHE A 891 -26.19 38.57 -17.39
C PHE A 891 -25.06 39.41 -16.79
N ILE A 892 -25.28 40.73 -16.80
CA ILE A 892 -24.39 41.73 -16.26
C ILE A 892 -25.07 42.37 -15.05
N VAL A 893 -24.32 42.54 -13.95
CA VAL A 893 -24.80 43.21 -12.76
C VAL A 893 -24.29 44.67 -12.74
N GLY A 894 -25.18 45.64 -12.76
CA GLY A 894 -24.80 47.04 -12.76
C GLY A 894 -25.92 47.98 -13.20
N GLY A 895 -25.72 49.25 -13.02
CA GLY A 895 -26.72 50.27 -13.32
C GLY A 895 -27.87 50.32 -12.29
N THR A 896 -28.77 51.27 -12.48
CA THR A 896 -30.00 51.46 -11.65
C THR A 896 -31.21 51.42 -12.57
N SER A 897 -32.30 50.81 -12.13
CA SER A 897 -33.54 50.77 -12.90
C SER A 897 -34.20 52.15 -12.97
N ASP A 898 -34.61 52.53 -14.18
CA ASP A 898 -35.36 53.78 -14.40
C ASP A 898 -36.81 53.69 -13.86
N THR A 899 -37.29 52.45 -13.63
CA THR A 899 -38.63 52.13 -13.10
C THR A 899 -38.55 51.54 -11.71
N ALA A 900 -37.66 52.02 -10.84
CA ALA A 900 -37.46 51.50 -9.51
C ALA A 900 -38.75 51.52 -8.68
N GLU A 901 -39.27 50.33 -8.35
CA GLU A 901 -40.34 50.20 -7.37
C GLU A 901 -39.74 50.31 -5.96
N THR A 902 -40.23 51.26 -5.19
CA THR A 902 -39.85 51.38 -3.78
C THR A 902 -40.58 50.28 -3.02
N ASP A 903 -39.82 49.32 -2.49
CA ASP A 903 -40.39 48.32 -1.58
C ASP A 903 -40.83 49.02 -0.31
N THR A 904 -42.15 49.01 -0.05
CA THR A 904 -42.80 49.64 1.11
C THR A 904 -43.27 48.57 2.11
N ILE A 905 -42.98 47.31 1.86
CA ILE A 905 -43.40 46.19 2.73
C ILE A 905 -42.20 45.78 3.58
N GLY A 906 -42.31 45.96 4.90
CA GLY A 906 -41.28 45.45 5.81
C GLY A 906 -41.17 43.92 5.78
N PRO A 907 -40.03 43.34 6.12
CA PRO A 907 -39.92 41.89 6.23
C PRO A 907 -40.91 41.37 7.27
N GLU A 908 -41.74 40.36 6.90
CA GLU A 908 -42.58 39.60 7.80
C GLU A 908 -41.78 38.74 8.76
#